data_ffa8cd62476ca0770c39784cef7af71e
#
_entry.id   ffa8cd62476ca0770c39784cef7af71e
#
_cell.length_a   1.000
_cell.length_b   1.000
_cell.length_c   1.000
_cell.angle_alpha   90.00
_cell.angle_beta   90.00
_cell.angle_gamma   90.00
#
_symmetry.space_group_name_H-M   'P 1'
#
loop_
_entity.id
_entity.type
_entity.pdbx_description
1 polymer ?
#
loop_
_entity_poly.entity_id
_entity_poly.type
_entity_poly.pdbx_seq_one_letter_code
_entity_poly.pdbx_strand_id
1 'polypeptide(L)'
;ASCSFSGISRKRDRKFGGSMREDEIAGISREFDRVLNQVAAGADREPGQNEERAAERKDTGPDREEGRVDEMEPAGIKEAAASQRRVRKPENGTEDRLRPGRGQREGQKAAVLGARERYPERSRKQEEDRPGLLRARDCYAAAFLIPVIIMIIIFAQRGIFPFGEQSFLRTDMYHQYAPFFSEFKHKLSQGGSLLYSWNIGLGVNFAALYAYYLASPLNWLIIFCPKEFIIEFMTGSIVLKIGLAGLAFTWYLRKHCRTSDFGTCFFGIFYALSGYMAAYSWNIMWLDCIVLFPVILLGLERLVSEKKGLLYCVALGLSILSNYYISIMTCIFMVLYFGALLVLDEDMNWEKFIGRTFRFTVYSLLAGGLAAAVLLPEIYVLQTTASGDVNFPKTFSEYFPIFDMLARHIGNVETEIGLDHWPNLYCGVAVLMFFALYLACRQIRAKEKVVTCTLLLFFLASFSINVLNFIWHGFHYPNSLPCRQSYIYIFLVLSACYRAYTHLEQIPWKQITGAFAGAVVFVLLAQKLTTESHFHFIVFYVAILFLALYLGVIYLYKKGIKYQNLAALLALTVVSIEAAVNMTVTSVTTTSRTAYKADNHAVERLVDSVQPNKTFFRMEKVTRKTKNDGAWMHFPSVSLFSSTANADLSKLFKKLGCESSTNAYSITGGTPLVDSLFSVKYGLYSEQPDPSELRTVEAEDEGVWLCENSYTLPLGFWVGADFEEQWDVDTGKPADVHNNLTSALNTEPVLVTVLDTVSDGKKVTFTPEIGGEYYAYTGGKSVKKVKATTWKGSKTFDNTDRGY
;
A
#
# COMPACT_ATOMS: atom_id res chain seq x y z
N ALA A 1 18.04 -45.44 -12.56
CA ALA A 1 18.34 -44.08 -12.92
C ALA A 1 17.16 -43.21 -12.55
N SER A 2 17.17 -42.65 -11.37
CA SER A 2 16.11 -41.76 -10.89
C SER A 2 16.63 -40.35 -10.92
N CYS A 3 16.12 -39.56 -11.87
CA CYS A 3 16.17 -38.11 -11.64
C CYS A 3 15.23 -37.81 -10.51
N SER A 4 15.70 -37.31 -9.37
CA SER A 4 14.86 -36.93 -8.27
C SER A 4 14.19 -35.56 -8.55
N PHE A 5 13.17 -35.57 -9.41
CA PHE A 5 12.20 -34.53 -9.50
C PHE A 5 10.91 -35.05 -8.89
N SER A 6 10.58 -34.64 -7.67
CA SER A 6 9.36 -35.03 -6.98
C SER A 6 8.13 -34.69 -7.82
N GLY A 7 7.48 -35.68 -8.41
CA GLY A 7 6.28 -35.51 -9.20
C GLY A 7 5.04 -35.60 -8.34
N ILE A 8 4.20 -34.56 -8.34
CA ILE A 8 2.86 -34.60 -7.72
C ILE A 8 1.94 -35.45 -8.58
N SER A 9 1.61 -36.68 -8.12
CA SER A 9 0.58 -37.53 -8.70
C SER A 9 -0.77 -37.23 -8.05
N ARG A 10 -1.74 -36.73 -8.83
CA ARG A 10 -3.14 -36.66 -8.41
C ARG A 10 -3.75 -38.06 -8.37
N LYS A 11 -4.05 -38.62 -7.20
CA LYS A 11 -5.07 -39.64 -7.02
C LYS A 11 -6.44 -38.99 -6.83
N ARG A 12 -7.36 -39.35 -7.72
CA ARG A 12 -8.79 -39.09 -7.60
C ARG A 12 -9.36 -39.92 -6.45
N ASP A 13 -9.91 -39.27 -5.45
CA ASP A 13 -10.98 -39.84 -4.66
C ASP A 13 -12.26 -39.00 -4.81
N ARG A 14 -13.29 -39.71 -5.34
CA ARG A 14 -14.65 -39.19 -5.46
C ARG A 14 -15.35 -39.35 -4.10
N LYS A 15 -15.86 -38.23 -3.53
CA LYS A 15 -17.27 -38.11 -3.08
C LYS A 15 -17.38 -36.96 -2.07
N PHE A 16 -17.96 -35.85 -2.50
CA PHE A 16 -19.10 -35.17 -1.94
C PHE A 16 -19.31 -33.86 -2.67
N GLY A 17 -20.57 -33.60 -3.08
CA GLY A 17 -20.92 -32.68 -4.10
C GLY A 17 -20.93 -31.22 -3.70
N GLY A 18 -20.73 -30.40 -4.75
CA GLY A 18 -20.76 -28.96 -4.77
C GLY A 18 -19.66 -28.49 -5.71
N SER A 19 -19.81 -28.69 -7.03
CA SER A 19 -18.74 -28.39 -7.98
C SER A 19 -18.73 -26.91 -8.35
N MET A 20 -17.75 -26.19 -7.91
CA MET A 20 -17.18 -25.11 -8.76
C MET A 20 -16.49 -25.76 -9.95
N ARG A 21 -16.69 -25.24 -11.14
CA ARG A 21 -16.12 -25.80 -12.37
C ARG A 21 -14.61 -25.72 -12.36
N GLU A 22 -13.95 -26.76 -12.87
CA GLU A 22 -12.47 -26.78 -12.99
C GLU A 22 -11.91 -25.55 -13.73
N ASP A 23 -12.71 -24.94 -14.61
CA ASP A 23 -12.38 -23.72 -15.34
C ASP A 23 -12.27 -22.46 -14.46
N GLU A 24 -13.03 -22.37 -13.36
CA GLU A 24 -12.97 -21.25 -12.43
C GLU A 24 -11.75 -21.36 -11.50
N ILE A 25 -11.39 -22.56 -11.09
CA ILE A 25 -10.16 -22.81 -10.29
C ILE A 25 -8.92 -22.57 -11.15
N ALA A 26 -8.95 -22.98 -12.41
CA ALA A 26 -7.88 -22.70 -13.37
C ALA A 26 -7.81 -21.21 -13.77
N GLY A 27 -8.92 -20.48 -13.64
CA GLY A 27 -8.97 -19.01 -13.80
C GLY A 27 -8.28 -18.27 -12.64
N ILE A 28 -8.62 -18.68 -11.42
CA ILE A 28 -8.04 -18.07 -10.19
C ILE A 28 -6.53 -18.36 -10.08
N SER A 29 -6.09 -19.58 -10.41
CA SER A 29 -4.67 -19.93 -10.44
C SER A 29 -3.92 -19.12 -11.51
N ARG A 30 -4.50 -18.93 -12.69
CA ARG A 30 -3.89 -18.11 -13.75
C ARG A 30 -3.83 -16.61 -13.40
N GLU A 31 -4.83 -16.09 -12.70
CA GLU A 31 -4.84 -14.69 -12.23
C GLU A 31 -3.82 -14.47 -11.11
N PHE A 32 -3.70 -15.42 -10.20
CA PHE A 32 -2.70 -15.38 -9.12
C PHE A 32 -1.26 -15.48 -9.68
N ASP A 33 -1.04 -16.38 -10.64
CA ASP A 33 0.23 -16.50 -11.35
C ASP A 33 0.54 -15.25 -12.19
N ARG A 34 -0.48 -14.59 -12.74
CA ARG A 34 -0.33 -13.35 -13.48
C ARG A 34 0.09 -12.18 -12.57
N VAL A 35 -0.51 -12.07 -11.39
CA VAL A 35 -0.14 -11.05 -10.39
C VAL A 35 1.25 -11.32 -9.82
N LEU A 36 1.59 -12.57 -9.51
CA LEU A 36 2.94 -12.95 -9.08
C LEU A 36 3.97 -12.69 -10.19
N ASN A 37 3.62 -12.98 -11.44
CA ASN A 37 4.50 -12.76 -12.59
C ASN A 37 4.65 -11.26 -12.92
N GLN A 38 3.64 -10.44 -12.69
CA GLN A 38 3.73 -8.98 -12.83
C GLN A 38 4.60 -8.35 -11.74
N VAL A 39 4.43 -8.77 -10.50
CA VAL A 39 5.26 -8.31 -9.37
C VAL A 39 6.72 -8.68 -9.59
N ALA A 40 6.94 -9.83 -10.17
CA ALA A 40 8.26 -10.35 -10.41
C ALA A 40 8.93 -9.81 -11.69
N ALA A 41 8.19 -9.54 -12.76
CA ALA A 41 8.74 -8.97 -14.00
C ALA A 41 9.17 -7.50 -13.88
N GLY A 42 8.80 -6.82 -12.79
CA GLY A 42 9.18 -5.44 -12.53
C GLY A 42 10.57 -5.24 -11.93
N ALA A 43 11.14 -6.29 -11.35
CA ALA A 43 12.45 -6.18 -10.69
C ALA A 43 13.65 -6.10 -11.65
N ASP A 44 13.48 -6.52 -12.91
CA ASP A 44 14.61 -6.68 -13.85
C ASP A 44 14.55 -5.80 -15.11
N ARG A 45 13.73 -4.74 -15.13
CA ARG A 45 13.73 -3.84 -16.31
C ARG A 45 14.71 -2.67 -16.12
N GLU A 46 15.82 -2.73 -16.80
CA GLU A 46 16.66 -1.55 -17.07
C GLU A 46 15.86 -0.49 -17.84
N PRO A 47 16.11 0.83 -17.61
CA PRO A 47 15.33 1.94 -18.18
C PRO A 47 15.40 2.10 -19.72
N GLY A 48 16.18 1.29 -20.42
CA GLY A 48 16.44 1.45 -21.86
C GLY A 48 15.45 0.77 -22.83
N GLN A 49 14.57 -0.11 -22.34
CA GLN A 49 13.72 -0.91 -23.25
C GLN A 49 12.34 -0.29 -23.56
N ASN A 50 11.97 0.81 -22.91
CA ASN A 50 10.70 1.48 -23.21
C ASN A 50 10.79 2.48 -24.38
N GLU A 51 11.99 2.93 -24.78
CA GLU A 51 12.15 3.87 -25.89
C GLU A 51 12.01 3.21 -27.27
N GLU A 52 12.43 1.95 -27.43
CA GLU A 52 12.29 1.25 -28.73
C GLU A 52 10.83 0.91 -29.07
N ARG A 53 9.97 0.67 -28.08
CA ARG A 53 8.54 0.38 -28.36
C ARG A 53 7.70 1.63 -28.68
N ALA A 54 8.16 2.81 -28.30
CA ALA A 54 7.48 4.06 -28.65
C ALA A 54 7.86 4.53 -30.07
N ALA A 55 9.04 4.16 -30.55
CA ALA A 55 9.50 4.50 -31.91
C ALA A 55 8.85 3.64 -33.00
N GLU A 56 8.52 2.37 -32.74
CA GLU A 56 7.87 1.49 -33.72
C GLU A 56 6.37 1.74 -33.98
N ARG A 57 5.73 2.62 -33.21
CA ARG A 57 4.31 2.99 -33.44
C ARG A 57 4.08 4.25 -34.25
N LYS A 58 5.13 4.86 -34.82
CA LYS A 58 5.01 6.14 -35.56
C LYS A 58 5.07 6.03 -37.07
N ASP A 59 5.07 4.84 -37.62
CA ASP A 59 5.23 4.72 -39.11
C ASP A 59 4.18 3.76 -39.72
N THR A 60 2.93 4.22 -39.84
CA THR A 60 1.95 3.79 -40.84
C THR A 60 0.86 4.86 -40.93
N GLY A 61 1.06 5.84 -41.77
CA GLY A 61 -0.01 6.67 -42.29
C GLY A 61 -0.41 6.20 -43.69
N PRO A 62 -1.67 6.36 -44.07
CA PRO A 62 -2.00 6.37 -45.49
C PRO A 62 -2.31 7.77 -46.00
N ASP A 63 -1.98 7.89 -47.27
CA ASP A 63 -2.02 9.01 -48.22
C ASP A 63 -3.36 9.74 -48.31
N ARG A 64 -3.19 11.04 -48.54
CA ARG A 64 -3.84 12.00 -49.47
C ARG A 64 -5.22 11.70 -50.06
N GLU A 65 -6.10 12.68 -49.92
CA GLU A 65 -6.69 13.37 -51.09
C GLU A 65 -7.06 14.84 -50.77
N GLU A 66 -6.76 15.69 -51.76
CA GLU A 66 -6.94 17.12 -51.81
C GLU A 66 -8.39 17.52 -52.14
N GLY A 67 -8.82 18.71 -51.67
CA GLY A 67 -10.08 19.33 -52.10
C GLY A 67 -10.33 20.68 -51.44
N ARG A 68 -9.69 21.71 -51.91
CA ARG A 68 -10.03 23.07 -52.38
C ARG A 68 -11.21 23.81 -51.68
N VAL A 69 -10.83 24.91 -51.02
CA VAL A 69 -11.21 26.35 -51.14
C VAL A 69 -12.70 26.69 -51.25
N ASP A 70 -13.20 27.56 -50.34
CA ASP A 70 -13.70 28.90 -50.74
C ASP A 70 -13.84 29.82 -49.52
N GLU A 71 -13.33 31.00 -49.72
CA GLU A 71 -13.37 32.19 -48.91
C GLU A 71 -14.80 32.75 -48.79
N MET A 72 -15.17 33.42 -47.70
CA MET A 72 -15.83 34.72 -47.72
C MET A 72 -15.94 35.34 -46.31
N GLU A 73 -15.23 36.42 -46.14
CA GLU A 73 -15.51 37.54 -45.21
C GLU A 73 -16.38 38.58 -45.91
N PRO A 74 -16.71 39.74 -45.29
CA PRO A 74 -17.41 40.08 -44.04
C PRO A 74 -18.54 41.10 -44.25
N ALA A 75 -19.26 41.51 -43.23
CA ALA A 75 -19.90 42.84 -43.03
C ALA A 75 -20.87 42.74 -41.86
N GLY A 76 -21.06 43.63 -40.95
CA GLY A 76 -20.75 45.04 -40.79
C GLY A 76 -21.70 45.67 -39.79
N ILE A 77 -21.17 46.36 -38.79
CA ILE A 77 -21.59 47.67 -38.21
C ILE A 77 -23.06 47.92 -37.81
N LYS A 78 -23.31 48.35 -36.57
CA LYS A 78 -23.73 49.69 -36.05
C LYS A 78 -24.27 49.57 -34.61
N GLU A 79 -23.66 50.25 -33.66
CA GLU A 79 -23.96 51.43 -32.89
C GLU A 79 -25.43 51.81 -32.62
N ALA A 80 -25.70 52.05 -31.31
CA ALA A 80 -26.41 53.20 -30.71
C ALA A 80 -26.52 53.00 -29.21
N ALA A 81 -25.83 53.73 -28.40
CA ALA A 81 -25.95 55.07 -27.84
C ALA A 81 -27.09 55.24 -26.85
N ALA A 82 -26.67 55.49 -25.59
CA ALA A 82 -27.13 56.44 -24.60
C ALA A 82 -28.64 56.59 -24.21
N SER A 83 -28.88 56.48 -22.90
CA SER A 83 -29.65 57.51 -22.21
C SER A 83 -29.46 57.50 -20.69
N GLN A 84 -29.03 58.64 -20.17
CA GLN A 84 -28.98 59.03 -18.78
C GLN A 84 -30.38 59.24 -18.20
N ARG A 85 -30.57 59.02 -16.89
CA ARG A 85 -31.33 59.88 -16.02
C ARG A 85 -30.91 59.80 -14.57
N ARG A 86 -30.45 60.94 -14.05
CA ARG A 86 -30.32 61.32 -12.64
C ARG A 86 -31.74 61.48 -12.02
N VAL A 87 -31.86 61.29 -10.69
CA VAL A 87 -32.53 62.22 -9.74
C VAL A 87 -32.31 61.72 -8.29
N ARG A 88 -31.60 62.52 -7.50
CA ARG A 88 -31.79 63.22 -6.20
C ARG A 88 -31.86 62.46 -4.91
N LYS A 89 -30.93 62.90 -4.03
CA LYS A 89 -30.96 62.87 -2.54
C LYS A 89 -32.07 63.80 -2.02
N PRO A 90 -32.43 63.66 -0.72
CA PRO A 90 -32.26 64.80 0.18
C PRO A 90 -31.56 64.42 1.51
N GLU A 91 -30.97 65.44 2.09
CA GLU A 91 -30.20 65.53 3.28
C GLU A 91 -31.05 65.76 4.57
N ASN A 92 -30.31 65.59 5.68
CA ASN A 92 -30.46 66.28 7.04
C ASN A 92 -31.01 65.28 8.10
N GLY A 93 -30.49 65.23 9.29
CA GLY A 93 -29.52 65.96 10.04
C GLY A 93 -29.31 65.44 11.43
N THR A 94 -28.34 66.01 12.04
CA THR A 94 -28.00 66.18 13.45
C THR A 94 -27.08 65.13 14.13
N GLU A 95 -25.95 65.72 14.51
CA GLU A 95 -24.87 65.26 15.39
C GLU A 95 -25.39 64.95 16.82
N ASP A 96 -24.78 63.93 17.41
CA ASP A 96 -24.40 64.05 18.77
C ASP A 96 -23.08 63.30 19.10
N ARG A 97 -22.12 64.03 19.65
CA ARG A 97 -20.78 63.55 20.01
C ARG A 97 -20.86 62.95 21.41
N LEU A 98 -20.39 61.68 21.51
CA LEU A 98 -19.91 61.16 22.79
C LEU A 98 -18.66 60.29 22.54
N ARG A 99 -17.55 60.75 23.18
CA ARG A 99 -16.26 60.05 23.19
C ARG A 99 -16.37 58.76 23.99
N PRO A 100 -15.83 57.60 23.52
CA PRO A 100 -15.70 56.40 24.33
C PRO A 100 -14.34 56.37 25.04
N GLY A 101 -14.41 55.94 26.30
CA GLY A 101 -13.32 55.76 27.22
C GLY A 101 -12.36 54.63 26.84
N ARG A 102 -11.14 54.80 27.25
CA ARG A 102 -10.05 53.82 27.26
C ARG A 102 -10.45 52.58 28.08
N GLY A 103 -10.64 51.45 27.41
CA GLY A 103 -10.89 50.20 28.18
C GLY A 103 -11.21 48.95 27.33
N GLN A 104 -10.89 48.90 26.05
CA GLN A 104 -11.11 47.67 25.24
C GLN A 104 -10.04 47.49 24.17
N ARG A 105 -8.81 47.20 24.57
CA ARG A 105 -7.70 46.88 23.67
C ARG A 105 -6.90 45.62 24.11
N GLU A 106 -7.49 44.62 24.73
CA GLU A 106 -6.80 43.36 25.05
C GLU A 106 -7.52 42.09 24.57
N GLY A 107 -8.56 42.17 23.72
CA GLY A 107 -9.30 41.01 23.24
C GLY A 107 -9.07 40.62 21.76
N GLN A 108 -8.10 41.22 21.07
CA GLN A 108 -7.94 41.02 19.62
C GLN A 108 -6.54 40.55 19.20
N LYS A 109 -6.01 39.48 19.79
CA LYS A 109 -4.77 38.84 19.31
C LYS A 109 -4.85 37.34 19.42
N ALA A 110 -5.68 36.69 18.63
CA ALA A 110 -5.54 35.25 18.28
C ALA A 110 -6.40 34.93 17.06
N ALA A 111 -5.90 35.22 15.88
CA ALA A 111 -6.56 34.81 14.64
C ALA A 111 -5.53 34.67 13.53
N VAL A 112 -4.90 33.49 13.47
CA VAL A 112 -4.10 33.12 12.32
C VAL A 112 -4.39 31.68 11.98
N LEU A 113 -4.81 31.47 10.75
CA LEU A 113 -5.17 30.27 10.02
C LEU A 113 -6.58 29.75 10.22
N GLY A 114 -7.36 29.97 9.21
CA GLY A 114 -8.80 29.98 9.22
C GLY A 114 -9.22 31.32 9.77
N ALA A 115 -9.12 32.36 8.92
CA ALA A 115 -9.52 33.70 9.33
C ALA A 115 -10.82 33.64 10.09
N ARG A 116 -10.90 34.45 11.15
CA ARG A 116 -12.13 34.82 11.79
C ARG A 116 -13.18 35.38 10.78
N GLU A 117 -13.68 34.53 9.90
CA GLU A 117 -15.06 34.58 9.52
C GLU A 117 -15.81 34.14 10.76
N ARG A 118 -16.45 35.07 11.43
CA ARG A 118 -17.41 34.77 12.49
C ARG A 118 -18.43 33.83 11.87
N TYR A 119 -18.26 32.53 12.08
CA TYR A 119 -19.41 31.63 12.05
C TYR A 119 -20.43 32.33 12.98
N PRO A 120 -21.63 32.62 12.53
CA PRO A 120 -22.59 33.34 13.36
C PRO A 120 -22.71 32.58 14.68
N GLU A 121 -22.34 33.25 15.79
CA GLU A 121 -22.45 32.72 17.16
C GLU A 121 -23.87 32.24 17.53
N ARG A 122 -24.83 32.45 16.63
CA ARG A 122 -26.21 31.97 16.71
C ARG A 122 -26.35 30.44 16.71
N SER A 123 -25.39 29.68 16.18
CA SER A 123 -25.54 28.23 16.06
C SER A 123 -25.23 27.44 17.35
N ARG A 124 -24.35 27.94 18.21
CA ARG A 124 -23.84 27.16 19.36
C ARG A 124 -24.86 26.86 20.45
N LYS A 125 -25.74 27.83 20.80
CA LYS A 125 -26.79 27.65 21.83
C LYS A 125 -28.10 27.06 21.27
N GLN A 126 -28.38 27.23 19.97
CA GLN A 126 -29.60 26.69 19.34
C GLN A 126 -29.47 25.25 18.84
N GLU A 127 -28.26 24.75 18.62
CA GLU A 127 -28.03 23.32 18.24
C GLU A 127 -28.00 22.38 19.44
N GLU A 128 -27.58 22.81 20.62
CA GLU A 128 -27.59 21.99 21.85
C GLU A 128 -29.01 21.69 22.36
N ASP A 129 -30.00 22.51 22.03
CA ASP A 129 -31.38 22.40 22.55
C ASP A 129 -32.40 21.82 21.56
N ARG A 130 -32.00 21.38 20.36
CA ARG A 130 -32.92 20.77 19.39
C ARG A 130 -33.10 19.27 19.67
N PRO A 131 -34.32 18.78 19.93
CA PRO A 131 -34.60 17.35 19.90
C PRO A 131 -34.58 16.85 18.46
N GLY A 132 -33.40 16.72 17.85
CA GLY A 132 -33.19 16.09 16.56
C GLY A 132 -32.92 14.60 16.71
N LEU A 133 -33.35 13.82 15.73
CA LEU A 133 -33.09 12.37 15.66
C LEU A 133 -31.57 12.05 15.68
N LEU A 134 -30.73 12.98 15.22
CA LEU A 134 -29.28 12.88 15.13
C LEU A 134 -28.62 13.98 15.98
N ARG A 135 -27.88 13.59 17.01
CA ARG A 135 -27.14 14.52 17.87
C ARG A 135 -25.75 14.78 17.30
N ALA A 136 -25.19 15.96 17.57
CA ALA A 136 -23.83 16.31 17.16
C ALA A 136 -22.74 15.31 17.63
N ARG A 137 -22.99 14.55 18.69
CA ARG A 137 -22.07 13.49 19.18
C ARG A 137 -22.16 12.22 18.36
N ASP A 138 -23.30 11.94 17.75
CA ASP A 138 -23.54 10.70 17.01
C ASP A 138 -22.69 10.63 15.72
N CYS A 139 -22.17 11.79 15.24
CA CYS A 139 -21.27 11.84 14.10
C CYS A 139 -19.95 11.06 14.33
N TYR A 140 -19.42 11.02 15.57
CA TYR A 140 -18.24 10.24 15.87
C TYR A 140 -18.51 8.75 15.83
N ALA A 141 -19.68 8.34 16.40
CA ALA A 141 -20.11 6.96 16.32
C ALA A 141 -20.38 6.53 14.87
N ALA A 142 -21.06 7.35 14.07
CA ALA A 142 -21.30 7.08 12.66
C ALA A 142 -19.99 6.96 11.86
N ALA A 143 -19.06 7.89 12.04
CA ALA A 143 -17.78 7.89 11.33
C ALA A 143 -16.87 6.68 11.68
N PHE A 144 -17.03 6.11 12.87
CA PHE A 144 -16.32 4.90 13.29
C PHE A 144 -17.07 3.62 12.92
N LEU A 145 -18.34 3.52 13.33
CA LEU A 145 -19.09 2.26 13.23
C LEU A 145 -19.52 1.91 11.80
N ILE A 146 -19.87 2.91 10.97
CA ILE A 146 -20.33 2.63 9.60
C ILE A 146 -19.24 1.97 8.76
N PRO A 147 -17.99 2.49 8.69
CA PRO A 147 -16.91 1.79 8.01
C PRO A 147 -16.64 0.39 8.57
N VAL A 148 -16.67 0.21 9.90
CA VAL A 148 -16.51 -1.10 10.55
C VAL A 148 -17.61 -2.06 10.13
N ILE A 149 -18.87 -1.65 10.19
CA ILE A 149 -20.03 -2.48 9.81
C ILE A 149 -19.96 -2.86 8.32
N ILE A 150 -19.64 -1.90 7.44
CA ILE A 150 -19.48 -2.17 6.01
C ILE A 150 -18.42 -3.24 5.77
N MET A 151 -17.25 -3.13 6.39
CA MET A 151 -16.20 -4.14 6.26
C MET A 151 -16.61 -5.51 6.79
N ILE A 152 -17.32 -5.56 7.94
CA ILE A 152 -17.82 -6.83 8.50
C ILE A 152 -18.86 -7.46 7.55
N ILE A 153 -19.76 -6.68 6.95
CA ILE A 153 -20.74 -7.18 5.98
C ILE A 153 -20.03 -7.74 4.75
N ILE A 154 -19.03 -7.03 4.22
CA ILE A 154 -18.24 -7.51 3.07
C ILE A 154 -17.51 -8.80 3.42
N PHE A 155 -16.90 -8.89 4.60
CA PHE A 155 -16.22 -10.09 5.07
C PHE A 155 -17.19 -11.27 5.23
N ALA A 156 -18.39 -11.02 5.76
CA ALA A 156 -19.44 -12.05 5.85
C ALA A 156 -19.88 -12.53 4.45
N GLN A 157 -20.07 -11.61 3.50
CA GLN A 157 -20.41 -11.94 2.12
C GLN A 157 -19.32 -12.77 1.43
N ARG A 158 -18.05 -12.49 1.73
CA ARG A 158 -16.88 -13.18 1.15
C ARG A 158 -16.53 -14.48 1.88
N GLY A 159 -17.26 -14.86 2.92
CA GLY A 159 -17.01 -16.06 3.71
C GLY A 159 -15.70 -16.01 4.50
N ILE A 160 -15.22 -14.82 4.87
CA ILE A 160 -14.04 -14.66 5.72
C ILE A 160 -14.40 -15.10 7.14
N PHE A 161 -13.53 -15.89 7.76
CA PHE A 161 -13.74 -16.38 9.13
C PHE A 161 -14.06 -15.21 10.11
N PRO A 162 -15.07 -15.33 11.01
CA PRO A 162 -15.82 -16.55 11.39
C PRO A 162 -17.05 -16.88 10.51
N PHE A 163 -17.29 -16.16 9.44
CA PHE A 163 -18.48 -16.33 8.59
C PHE A 163 -18.31 -17.45 7.54
N GLY A 164 -17.11 -18.01 7.39
CA GLY A 164 -16.78 -19.11 6.48
C GLY A 164 -15.31 -19.51 6.60
N GLU A 165 -14.78 -20.25 5.64
CA GLU A 165 -13.44 -20.84 5.65
C GLU A 165 -12.39 -20.02 4.87
N GLN A 166 -12.72 -18.77 4.50
CA GLN A 166 -11.80 -17.88 3.83
C GLN A 166 -11.03 -16.98 4.80
N SER A 167 -9.94 -16.40 4.34
CA SER A 167 -9.17 -15.38 5.06
C SER A 167 -8.95 -14.15 4.20
N PHE A 168 -8.60 -13.02 4.83
CA PHE A 168 -8.23 -11.77 4.16
C PHE A 168 -6.72 -11.70 3.88
N LEU A 169 -6.02 -12.83 3.86
CA LEU A 169 -4.60 -12.87 3.50
C LEU A 169 -4.43 -12.52 2.01
N ARG A 170 -3.90 -11.36 1.73
CA ARG A 170 -3.66 -10.84 0.38
C ARG A 170 -2.19 -10.51 0.21
N THR A 171 -1.60 -10.85 -0.94
CA THR A 171 -0.23 -10.48 -1.31
C THR A 171 0.76 -10.64 -0.15
N ASP A 172 1.39 -9.55 0.31
CA ASP A 172 2.38 -9.59 1.39
C ASP A 172 1.82 -9.99 2.75
N MET A 173 0.49 -9.87 2.98
CA MET A 173 -0.10 -10.46 4.19
C MET A 173 0.08 -11.98 4.25
N TYR A 174 -0.06 -12.65 3.11
CA TYR A 174 0.13 -14.10 2.98
C TYR A 174 1.61 -14.48 3.16
N HIS A 175 2.50 -13.75 2.46
CA HIS A 175 3.90 -14.15 2.34
C HIS A 175 4.80 -13.61 3.45
N GLN A 176 4.47 -12.47 4.04
CA GLN A 176 5.32 -11.73 4.98
C GLN A 176 4.63 -11.47 6.32
N TYR A 177 3.46 -10.77 6.31
CA TYR A 177 2.92 -10.24 7.56
C TYR A 177 2.43 -11.35 8.49
N ALA A 178 1.70 -12.35 8.00
CA ALA A 178 1.23 -13.45 8.83
C ALA A 178 2.41 -14.23 9.46
N PRO A 179 3.46 -14.64 8.73
CA PRO A 179 4.65 -15.23 9.32
C PRO A 179 5.34 -14.33 10.37
N PHE A 180 5.50 -13.03 10.10
CA PHE A 180 6.19 -12.14 11.02
C PHE A 180 5.35 -11.84 12.28
N PHE A 181 4.04 -11.77 12.18
CA PHE A 181 3.16 -11.69 13.35
C PHE A 181 3.20 -12.98 14.18
N SER A 182 3.30 -14.15 13.56
CA SER A 182 3.49 -15.44 14.23
C SER A 182 4.78 -15.47 15.03
N GLU A 183 5.90 -15.10 14.40
CA GLU A 183 7.20 -15.03 15.05
C GLU A 183 7.23 -14.00 16.19
N PHE A 184 6.61 -12.83 15.98
CA PHE A 184 6.50 -11.81 17.03
C PHE A 184 5.70 -12.33 18.24
N LYS A 185 4.56 -12.99 18.00
CA LYS A 185 3.75 -13.63 19.05
C LYS A 185 4.55 -14.70 19.77
N HIS A 186 5.28 -15.53 19.03
CA HIS A 186 6.13 -16.59 19.60
C HIS A 186 7.19 -16.00 20.55
N LYS A 187 7.94 -14.98 20.08
CA LYS A 187 8.94 -14.28 20.88
C LYS A 187 8.37 -13.65 22.14
N LEU A 188 7.23 -12.99 22.05
CA LEU A 188 6.57 -12.40 23.22
C LEU A 188 6.10 -13.46 24.23
N SER A 189 5.67 -14.62 23.75
CA SER A 189 5.15 -15.71 24.60
C SER A 189 6.27 -16.48 25.29
N GLN A 190 7.42 -16.63 24.65
CA GLN A 190 8.57 -17.36 25.14
C GLN A 190 9.62 -16.48 25.84
N GLY A 191 9.41 -15.16 25.89
CA GLY A 191 10.43 -14.22 26.40
C GLY A 191 11.67 -14.13 25.49
N GLY A 192 11.51 -14.40 24.19
CA GLY A 192 12.60 -14.41 23.21
C GLY A 192 13.12 -13.00 22.87
N SER A 193 14.35 -12.91 22.39
CA SER A 193 14.98 -11.64 22.00
C SER A 193 14.23 -10.98 20.83
N LEU A 194 13.92 -9.69 20.97
CA LEU A 194 13.39 -8.86 19.88
C LEU A 194 14.49 -8.24 19.01
N LEU A 195 15.78 -8.55 19.27
CA LEU A 195 16.87 -8.02 18.49
C LEU A 195 17.23 -8.91 17.30
N TYR A 196 17.09 -10.22 17.44
CA TYR A 196 17.50 -11.20 16.44
C TYR A 196 16.55 -12.39 16.35
N SER A 197 16.38 -12.96 15.13
CA SER A 197 15.65 -14.20 14.92
C SER A 197 16.39 -15.15 13.99
N TRP A 198 16.52 -16.42 14.42
CA TRP A 198 17.03 -17.51 13.61
C TRP A 198 15.96 -18.16 12.70
N ASN A 199 14.68 -17.92 13.01
CA ASN A 199 13.55 -18.52 12.29
C ASN A 199 13.24 -17.81 10.96
N ILE A 200 14.04 -16.82 10.59
CA ILE A 200 13.84 -15.99 9.40
C ILE A 200 15.16 -15.87 8.65
N GLY A 201 15.21 -16.34 7.41
CA GLY A 201 16.41 -16.32 6.61
C GLY A 201 17.56 -17.10 7.27
N LEU A 202 18.79 -16.78 6.94
CA LEU A 202 19.98 -17.30 7.64
C LEU A 202 20.13 -16.78 9.08
N GLY A 203 19.17 -16.03 9.54
CA GLY A 203 19.14 -15.23 10.75
C GLY A 203 19.09 -13.73 10.38
N VAL A 204 18.16 -12.98 10.99
CA VAL A 204 17.94 -11.57 10.67
C VAL A 204 17.98 -10.67 11.91
N ASN A 205 18.33 -9.41 11.68
CA ASN A 205 18.09 -8.34 12.64
C ASN A 205 16.57 -8.17 12.80
N PHE A 206 16.01 -8.79 13.87
CA PHE A 206 14.56 -8.75 14.11
C PHE A 206 14.09 -7.35 14.56
N ALA A 207 14.96 -6.54 15.15
CA ALA A 207 14.62 -5.16 15.52
C ALA A 207 14.32 -4.30 14.29
N ALA A 208 15.08 -4.47 13.20
CA ALA A 208 14.81 -3.80 11.94
C ALA A 208 13.54 -4.34 11.25
N LEU A 209 13.37 -5.64 11.22
CA LEU A 209 12.13 -6.25 10.71
C LEU A 209 10.91 -5.77 11.53
N TYR A 210 11.01 -5.70 12.85
CA TYR A 210 10.00 -5.13 13.75
C TYR A 210 9.71 -3.68 13.39
N ALA A 211 10.75 -2.86 13.16
CA ALA A 211 10.63 -1.45 12.81
C ALA A 211 9.77 -1.23 11.55
N TYR A 212 9.94 -2.07 10.54
CA TYR A 212 9.19 -1.96 9.29
C TYR A 212 7.77 -2.54 9.37
N TYR A 213 7.60 -3.75 9.95
CA TYR A 213 6.35 -4.51 9.85
C TYR A 213 5.49 -4.49 11.10
N LEU A 214 6.06 -4.38 12.30
CA LEU A 214 5.42 -4.76 13.55
C LEU A 214 5.33 -3.66 14.61
N ALA A 215 5.95 -2.52 14.40
CA ALA A 215 6.17 -1.49 15.42
C ALA A 215 4.91 -0.72 15.87
N SER A 216 3.72 -0.99 15.25
CA SER A 216 2.46 -0.42 15.73
C SER A 216 2.20 -0.78 17.20
N PRO A 217 1.89 0.20 18.07
CA PRO A 217 1.54 -0.08 19.47
C PRO A 217 0.38 -1.07 19.63
N LEU A 218 -0.57 -1.09 18.68
CA LEU A 218 -1.71 -2.02 18.71
C LEU A 218 -1.29 -3.47 18.48
N ASN A 219 -0.15 -3.70 17.81
CA ASN A 219 0.32 -5.05 17.53
C ASN A 219 0.77 -5.80 18.81
N TRP A 220 1.12 -5.09 19.88
CA TRP A 220 1.45 -5.70 21.17
C TRP A 220 0.27 -6.43 21.81
N LEU A 221 -0.97 -6.09 21.42
CA LEU A 221 -2.16 -6.80 21.87
C LEU A 221 -2.20 -8.26 21.40
N ILE A 222 -1.36 -8.64 20.43
CA ILE A 222 -1.22 -10.03 19.96
C ILE A 222 -0.79 -10.99 21.10
N ILE A 223 -0.19 -10.49 22.17
CA ILE A 223 0.20 -11.30 23.32
C ILE A 223 -1.03 -12.02 23.92
N PHE A 224 -2.20 -11.39 23.86
CA PHE A 224 -3.46 -11.93 24.35
C PHE A 224 -4.19 -12.80 23.32
N CYS A 225 -3.74 -12.84 22.07
CA CYS A 225 -4.36 -13.60 21.01
C CYS A 225 -3.88 -15.06 21.04
N PRO A 226 -4.75 -16.08 21.01
CA PRO A 226 -4.32 -17.46 20.81
C PRO A 226 -3.58 -17.62 19.46
N LYS A 227 -2.62 -18.55 19.39
CA LYS A 227 -1.80 -18.74 18.19
C LYS A 227 -2.61 -19.11 16.95
N GLU A 228 -3.73 -19.78 17.14
CA GLU A 228 -4.64 -20.23 16.07
C GLU A 228 -5.38 -19.07 15.39
N PHE A 229 -5.44 -17.86 16.03
CA PHE A 229 -6.21 -16.69 15.58
C PHE A 229 -5.35 -15.49 15.15
N ILE A 230 -4.08 -15.71 14.82
CA ILE A 230 -3.18 -14.62 14.36
C ILE A 230 -3.72 -13.92 13.10
N ILE A 231 -4.26 -14.68 12.15
CA ILE A 231 -4.86 -14.16 10.91
C ILE A 231 -6.07 -13.26 11.24
N GLU A 232 -6.91 -13.72 12.16
CA GLU A 232 -8.10 -13.01 12.61
C GLU A 232 -7.75 -11.75 13.41
N PHE A 233 -6.70 -11.80 14.22
CA PHE A 233 -6.15 -10.63 14.91
C PHE A 233 -5.72 -9.54 13.92
N MET A 234 -5.00 -9.92 12.87
CA MET A 234 -4.59 -8.99 11.81
C MET A 234 -5.80 -8.40 11.10
N THR A 235 -6.76 -9.23 10.71
CA THR A 235 -7.99 -8.83 10.03
C THR A 235 -8.83 -7.88 10.90
N GLY A 236 -9.01 -8.20 12.18
CA GLY A 236 -9.71 -7.35 13.15
C GLY A 236 -8.99 -6.01 13.37
N SER A 237 -7.65 -6.02 13.42
CA SER A 237 -6.84 -4.81 13.54
C SER A 237 -7.00 -3.88 12.33
N ILE A 238 -7.10 -4.43 11.11
CA ILE A 238 -7.37 -3.66 9.89
C ILE A 238 -8.74 -2.99 9.99
N VAL A 239 -9.79 -3.72 10.35
CA VAL A 239 -11.16 -3.19 10.48
C VAL A 239 -11.21 -2.08 11.54
N LEU A 240 -10.55 -2.29 12.69
CA LEU A 240 -10.43 -1.29 13.75
C LEU A 240 -9.76 0.00 13.23
N LYS A 241 -8.62 -0.13 12.54
CA LYS A 241 -7.86 1.02 12.00
C LYS A 241 -8.64 1.78 10.92
N ILE A 242 -9.43 1.09 10.09
CA ILE A 242 -10.35 1.71 9.12
C ILE A 242 -11.38 2.58 9.85
N GLY A 243 -12.03 2.07 10.89
CA GLY A 243 -12.96 2.85 11.71
C GLY A 243 -12.28 4.04 12.39
N LEU A 244 -11.06 3.85 12.94
CA LEU A 244 -10.28 4.92 13.57
C LEU A 244 -9.88 6.01 12.56
N ALA A 245 -9.61 5.68 11.30
CA ALA A 245 -9.31 6.66 10.26
C ALA A 245 -10.51 7.60 10.01
N GLY A 246 -11.73 7.05 9.91
CA GLY A 246 -12.96 7.84 9.78
C GLY A 246 -13.20 8.74 10.99
N LEU A 247 -13.01 8.19 12.19
CA LEU A 247 -13.12 8.94 13.44
C LEU A 247 -12.11 10.10 13.51
N ALA A 248 -10.84 9.83 13.19
CA ALA A 248 -9.76 10.81 13.24
C ALA A 248 -9.98 11.97 12.27
N PHE A 249 -10.40 11.67 11.04
CA PHE A 249 -10.70 12.71 10.05
C PHE A 249 -11.92 13.56 10.44
N THR A 250 -12.99 12.92 10.94
CA THR A 250 -14.17 13.62 11.48
C THR A 250 -13.79 14.53 12.66
N TRP A 251 -12.95 14.03 13.58
CA TRP A 251 -12.45 14.81 14.69
C TRP A 251 -11.61 16.00 14.23
N TYR A 252 -10.74 15.80 13.21
CA TYR A 252 -9.99 16.89 12.59
C TYR A 252 -10.90 17.96 12.02
N LEU A 253 -11.85 17.60 11.16
CA LEU A 253 -12.77 18.57 10.53
C LEU A 253 -13.54 19.39 11.59
N ARG A 254 -14.04 18.74 12.63
CA ARG A 254 -14.76 19.42 13.72
C ARG A 254 -13.88 20.40 14.49
N LYS A 255 -12.61 20.04 14.72
CA LYS A 255 -11.66 20.93 15.44
C LYS A 255 -11.12 22.04 14.55
N HIS A 256 -10.77 21.72 13.31
CA HIS A 256 -10.26 22.67 12.31
C HIS A 256 -11.31 23.73 11.95
N CYS A 257 -12.50 23.31 11.60
CA CYS A 257 -13.60 24.21 11.22
C CYS A 257 -14.38 24.73 12.43
N ARG A 258 -14.10 24.29 13.66
CA ARG A 258 -14.81 24.68 14.90
C ARG A 258 -16.33 24.51 14.79
N THR A 259 -16.76 23.38 14.24
CA THR A 259 -18.16 23.07 13.98
C THR A 259 -18.67 21.93 14.86
N SER A 260 -19.98 21.86 15.07
CA SER A 260 -20.72 20.72 15.61
C SER A 260 -21.59 19.99 14.57
N ASP A 261 -21.42 20.35 13.29
CA ASP A 261 -22.20 19.79 12.19
C ASP A 261 -22.06 18.26 12.08
N PHE A 262 -23.22 17.58 11.94
CA PHE A 262 -23.27 16.13 11.75
C PHE A 262 -22.62 15.69 10.42
N GLY A 263 -22.72 16.52 9.38
CA GLY A 263 -22.17 16.22 8.05
C GLY A 263 -20.66 15.93 8.01
N THR A 264 -19.92 16.26 9.07
CA THR A 264 -18.49 15.90 9.18
C THR A 264 -18.26 14.40 9.06
N CYS A 265 -19.21 13.53 9.47
CA CYS A 265 -19.08 12.08 9.38
C CYS A 265 -19.16 11.57 7.93
N PHE A 266 -19.85 12.25 7.02
CA PHE A 266 -19.91 11.85 5.61
C PHE A 266 -18.51 11.83 4.99
N PHE A 267 -17.75 12.89 5.25
CA PHE A 267 -16.36 13.01 4.79
C PHE A 267 -15.43 12.06 5.54
N GLY A 268 -15.71 11.77 6.82
CA GLY A 268 -15.00 10.74 7.59
C GLY A 268 -15.17 9.34 7.01
N ILE A 269 -16.38 8.98 6.60
CA ILE A 269 -16.67 7.69 5.95
C ILE A 269 -15.92 7.59 4.62
N PHE A 270 -15.93 8.64 3.79
CA PHE A 270 -15.18 8.64 2.54
C PHE A 270 -13.65 8.59 2.73
N TYR A 271 -13.13 9.19 3.79
CA TYR A 271 -11.71 9.05 4.13
C TYR A 271 -11.37 7.61 4.52
N ALA A 272 -12.19 6.98 5.36
CA ALA A 272 -12.02 5.62 5.84
C ALA A 272 -12.17 4.56 4.75
N LEU A 273 -13.03 4.80 3.75
CA LEU A 273 -13.35 3.86 2.67
C LEU A 273 -12.98 4.42 1.29
N SER A 274 -11.90 5.21 1.25
CA SER A 274 -11.34 5.77 0.02
C SER A 274 -10.69 4.71 -0.88
N GLY A 275 -10.39 5.08 -2.12
CA GLY A 275 -9.63 4.24 -3.06
C GLY A 275 -8.25 3.85 -2.52
N TYR A 276 -7.59 4.75 -1.76
CA TYR A 276 -6.37 4.40 -1.04
C TYR A 276 -6.58 3.23 -0.06
N MET A 277 -7.64 3.29 0.75
CA MET A 277 -7.95 2.23 1.70
C MET A 277 -8.41 0.95 1.01
N ALA A 278 -9.13 1.05 -0.09
CA ALA A 278 -9.51 -0.10 -0.91
C ALA A 278 -8.28 -0.84 -1.49
N ALA A 279 -7.28 -0.08 -1.96
CA ALA A 279 -6.04 -0.63 -2.51
C ALA A 279 -5.10 -1.17 -1.44
N TYR A 280 -4.95 -0.47 -0.30
CA TYR A 280 -3.81 -0.63 0.61
C TYR A 280 -4.19 -0.98 2.05
N SER A 281 -5.46 -1.22 2.40
CA SER A 281 -5.85 -1.57 3.78
C SER A 281 -5.22 -2.86 4.30
N TRP A 282 -4.84 -3.77 3.43
CA TRP A 282 -4.13 -4.99 3.78
C TRP A 282 -2.67 -4.72 4.24
N ASN A 283 -2.08 -3.55 3.94
CA ASN A 283 -0.79 -3.13 4.52
C ASN A 283 -1.02 -2.62 5.95
N ILE A 284 -1.25 -3.55 6.86
CA ILE A 284 -1.64 -3.28 8.25
C ILE A 284 -0.74 -2.26 8.96
N MET A 285 0.57 -2.24 8.63
CA MET A 285 1.54 -1.34 9.23
C MET A 285 1.44 0.11 8.71
N TRP A 286 0.79 0.36 7.56
CA TRP A 286 0.61 1.72 7.04
C TRP A 286 -0.56 2.44 7.69
N LEU A 287 -1.55 1.70 8.17
CA LEU A 287 -2.83 2.25 8.62
C LEU A 287 -2.71 3.15 9.84
N ASP A 288 -1.75 2.91 10.73
CA ASP A 288 -1.50 3.78 11.88
C ASP A 288 -1.15 5.21 11.44
N CYS A 289 -0.32 5.33 10.39
CA CYS A 289 0.06 6.62 9.82
C CYS A 289 -1.16 7.34 9.23
N ILE A 290 -2.07 6.60 8.56
CA ILE A 290 -3.29 7.16 7.98
C ILE A 290 -4.26 7.64 9.07
N VAL A 291 -4.38 6.90 10.17
CA VAL A 291 -5.17 7.29 11.35
C VAL A 291 -4.59 8.53 12.03
N LEU A 292 -3.26 8.59 12.18
CA LEU A 292 -2.57 9.69 12.86
C LEU A 292 -2.44 10.94 12.00
N PHE A 293 -2.50 10.83 10.67
CA PHE A 293 -2.31 11.96 9.76
C PHE A 293 -3.21 13.17 10.04
N PRO A 294 -4.55 13.04 10.19
CA PRO A 294 -5.42 14.15 10.58
C PRO A 294 -5.05 14.77 11.93
N VAL A 295 -4.55 13.95 12.87
CA VAL A 295 -4.14 14.39 14.21
C VAL A 295 -2.85 15.20 14.13
N ILE A 296 -1.89 14.77 13.32
CA ILE A 296 -0.61 15.46 13.06
C ILE A 296 -0.88 16.84 12.46
N LEU A 297 -1.75 16.93 11.44
CA LEU A 297 -2.09 18.21 10.82
C LEU A 297 -2.71 19.18 11.82
N LEU A 298 -3.69 18.73 12.59
CA LEU A 298 -4.28 19.59 13.64
C LEU A 298 -3.24 20.02 14.67
N GLY A 299 -2.31 19.15 15.01
CA GLY A 299 -1.18 19.43 15.89
C GLY A 299 -0.28 20.53 15.31
N LEU A 300 0.05 20.46 14.01
CA LEU A 300 0.86 21.47 13.33
C LEU A 300 0.14 22.83 13.25
N GLU A 301 -1.15 22.83 12.93
CA GLU A 301 -1.97 24.05 12.94
C GLU A 301 -1.94 24.74 14.31
N ARG A 302 -2.07 23.96 15.40
CA ARG A 302 -1.98 24.48 16.77
C ARG A 302 -0.59 24.97 17.15
N LEU A 303 0.45 24.26 16.68
CA LEU A 303 1.84 24.68 16.87
C LEU A 303 2.09 26.07 16.27
N VAL A 304 1.62 26.28 15.04
CA VAL A 304 1.81 27.53 14.30
C VAL A 304 0.94 28.65 14.86
N SER A 305 -0.34 28.37 15.17
CA SER A 305 -1.33 29.39 15.59
C SER A 305 -1.35 29.65 17.10
N GLU A 306 -1.27 28.58 17.92
CA GLU A 306 -1.44 28.62 19.38
C GLU A 306 -0.12 28.42 20.14
N LYS A 307 0.99 28.13 19.47
CA LYS A 307 2.31 27.78 20.06
C LYS A 307 2.26 26.48 20.88
N LYS A 308 1.28 25.58 20.66
CA LYS A 308 1.09 24.31 21.36
C LYS A 308 1.60 23.16 20.51
N GLY A 309 2.80 22.64 20.77
CA GLY A 309 3.48 21.65 19.96
C GLY A 309 3.30 20.20 20.40
N LEU A 310 2.79 19.91 21.61
CA LEU A 310 2.75 18.56 22.17
C LEU A 310 1.97 17.57 21.29
N LEU A 311 0.78 17.97 20.82
CA LEU A 311 -0.05 17.11 19.96
C LEU A 311 0.67 16.75 18.65
N TYR A 312 1.33 17.72 18.03
CA TYR A 312 2.13 17.54 16.82
C TYR A 312 3.29 16.57 17.08
N CYS A 313 4.09 16.82 18.10
CA CYS A 313 5.26 16.04 18.44
C CYS A 313 4.92 14.57 18.74
N VAL A 314 3.92 14.33 19.60
CA VAL A 314 3.54 12.98 19.99
C VAL A 314 2.89 12.22 18.83
N ALA A 315 1.96 12.86 18.09
CA ALA A 315 1.29 12.20 16.98
C ALA A 315 2.27 11.88 15.83
N LEU A 316 3.18 12.79 15.49
CA LEU A 316 4.22 12.55 14.49
C LEU A 316 5.22 11.49 14.97
N GLY A 317 5.65 11.55 16.22
CA GLY A 317 6.54 10.54 16.82
C GLY A 317 5.93 9.14 16.81
N LEU A 318 4.65 9.00 17.18
CA LEU A 318 3.92 7.73 17.09
C LEU A 318 3.77 7.25 15.64
N SER A 319 3.55 8.15 14.68
CA SER A 319 3.51 7.81 13.26
C SER A 319 4.84 7.25 12.78
N ILE A 320 5.95 7.93 13.08
CA ILE A 320 7.31 7.48 12.70
C ILE A 320 7.64 6.14 13.37
N LEU A 321 7.28 5.98 14.65
CA LEU A 321 7.48 4.74 15.39
C LEU A 321 6.69 3.58 14.75
N SER A 322 5.42 3.81 14.36
CA SER A 322 4.55 2.77 13.82
C SER A 322 4.96 2.32 12.41
N ASN A 323 5.36 3.25 11.55
CA ASN A 323 5.94 2.96 10.25
C ASN A 323 6.70 4.18 9.72
N TYR A 324 8.01 4.11 9.73
CA TYR A 324 8.89 5.19 9.27
C TYR A 324 8.70 5.50 7.79
N TYR A 325 8.43 4.48 6.95
CA TYR A 325 8.35 4.63 5.50
C TYR A 325 7.19 5.52 5.04
N ILE A 326 5.98 5.28 5.53
CA ILE A 326 4.81 6.17 5.25
C ILE A 326 4.99 7.51 5.95
N SER A 327 5.64 7.52 7.11
CA SER A 327 5.89 8.77 7.85
C SER A 327 6.88 9.70 7.16
N ILE A 328 7.83 9.20 6.31
CA ILE A 328 8.65 10.07 5.45
C ILE A 328 7.75 10.92 4.55
N MET A 329 6.73 10.32 3.92
CA MET A 329 5.77 11.04 3.08
C MET A 329 4.99 12.09 3.89
N THR A 330 4.57 11.71 5.11
CA THR A 330 3.96 12.67 6.06
C THR A 330 4.93 13.80 6.39
N CYS A 331 6.20 13.53 6.69
CA CYS A 331 7.21 14.55 7.02
C CYS A 331 7.45 15.52 5.85
N ILE A 332 7.59 15.01 4.63
CA ILE A 332 7.72 15.85 3.41
C ILE A 332 6.50 16.78 3.31
N PHE A 333 5.30 16.23 3.48
CA PHE A 333 4.09 17.04 3.43
C PHE A 333 3.98 18.05 4.58
N MET A 334 4.45 17.73 5.79
CA MET A 334 4.45 18.68 6.90
C MET A 334 5.28 19.93 6.59
N VAL A 335 6.40 19.79 5.87
CA VAL A 335 7.19 20.94 5.41
C VAL A 335 6.40 21.78 4.40
N LEU A 336 5.75 21.15 3.42
CA LEU A 336 4.91 21.84 2.42
C LEU A 336 3.71 22.53 3.07
N TYR A 337 3.04 21.83 3.99
CA TYR A 337 1.87 22.37 4.69
C TYR A 337 2.26 23.49 5.66
N PHE A 338 3.38 23.37 6.35
CA PHE A 338 3.94 24.46 7.16
C PHE A 338 4.17 25.72 6.30
N GLY A 339 4.78 25.57 5.11
CA GLY A 339 4.92 26.68 4.17
C GLY A 339 3.58 27.28 3.74
N ALA A 340 2.57 26.45 3.45
CA ALA A 340 1.22 26.90 3.12
C ALA A 340 0.58 27.69 4.28
N LEU A 341 0.77 27.21 5.53
CA LEU A 341 0.29 27.90 6.72
C LEU A 341 0.95 29.28 6.90
N LEU A 342 2.23 29.41 6.61
CA LEU A 342 2.93 30.71 6.65
C LEU A 342 2.43 31.64 5.56
N VAL A 343 2.23 31.13 4.35
CA VAL A 343 1.66 31.93 3.23
C VAL A 343 0.27 32.41 3.56
N LEU A 344 -0.60 31.60 4.15
CA LEU A 344 -1.99 31.97 4.49
C LEU A 344 -2.11 33.02 5.60
N ASP A 345 -1.07 33.24 6.40
CA ASP A 345 -1.04 34.30 7.41
C ASP A 345 -0.86 35.69 6.76
N GLU A 346 -1.80 36.58 6.99
CA GLU A 346 -1.79 37.95 6.44
C GLU A 346 -0.89 38.90 7.26
N ASP A 347 -0.69 38.59 8.54
CA ASP A 347 0.11 39.39 9.46
C ASP A 347 1.55 38.84 9.63
N MET A 348 2.06 38.12 8.65
CA MET A 348 3.40 37.53 8.70
C MET A 348 4.47 38.64 8.75
N ASN A 349 5.38 38.53 9.73
CA ASN A 349 6.58 39.34 9.82
C ASN A 349 7.80 38.44 10.09
N TRP A 350 8.99 39.00 9.99
CA TRP A 350 10.23 38.22 10.09
C TRP A 350 10.43 37.54 11.45
N GLU A 351 10.03 38.20 12.54
CA GLU A 351 10.09 37.66 13.90
C GLU A 351 9.16 36.43 14.04
N LYS A 352 7.92 36.54 13.56
CA LYS A 352 6.96 35.43 13.58
C LYS A 352 7.45 34.27 12.70
N PHE A 353 8.05 34.57 11.55
CA PHE A 353 8.62 33.57 10.65
C PHE A 353 9.71 32.77 11.37
N ILE A 354 10.74 33.43 11.90
CA ILE A 354 11.85 32.78 12.63
C ILE A 354 11.30 31.98 13.82
N GLY A 355 10.45 32.59 14.66
CA GLY A 355 9.92 31.92 15.84
C GLY A 355 9.03 30.72 15.55
N ARG A 356 8.27 30.71 14.44
CA ARG A 356 7.47 29.57 14.02
C ARG A 356 8.35 28.47 13.40
N THR A 357 9.31 28.83 12.57
CA THR A 357 10.24 27.90 11.95
C THR A 357 11.08 27.20 13.04
N PHE A 358 11.60 27.92 13.99
CA PHE A 358 12.33 27.34 15.11
C PHE A 358 11.49 26.31 15.89
N ARG A 359 10.24 26.67 16.25
CA ARG A 359 9.36 25.72 16.93
C ARG A 359 9.03 24.52 16.07
N PHE A 360 8.73 24.70 14.78
CA PHE A 360 8.47 23.61 13.85
C PHE A 360 9.66 22.65 13.81
N THR A 361 10.88 23.16 13.65
CA THR A 361 12.10 22.36 13.62
C THR A 361 12.30 21.61 14.93
N VAL A 362 12.22 22.27 16.07
CA VAL A 362 12.44 21.65 17.39
C VAL A 362 11.44 20.52 17.64
N TYR A 363 10.13 20.76 17.44
CA TYR A 363 9.12 19.75 17.69
C TYR A 363 9.15 18.61 16.65
N SER A 364 9.59 18.83 15.41
CA SER A 364 9.82 17.79 14.42
C SER A 364 11.02 16.90 14.80
N LEU A 365 12.13 17.49 15.25
CA LEU A 365 13.28 16.74 15.75
C LEU A 365 12.95 15.94 17.02
N LEU A 366 12.19 16.51 17.94
CA LEU A 366 11.70 15.79 19.13
C LEU A 366 10.81 14.62 18.75
N ALA A 367 9.95 14.76 17.73
CA ALA A 367 9.12 13.65 17.22
C ALA A 367 9.98 12.50 16.66
N GLY A 368 11.02 12.83 15.87
CA GLY A 368 12.01 11.84 15.42
C GLY A 368 12.77 11.20 16.59
N GLY A 369 13.14 12.00 17.61
CA GLY A 369 13.78 11.51 18.84
C GLY A 369 12.93 10.51 19.63
N LEU A 370 11.60 10.71 19.69
CA LEU A 370 10.68 9.74 20.31
C LEU A 370 10.66 8.37 19.60
N ALA A 371 10.94 8.34 18.31
CA ALA A 371 11.00 7.11 17.52
C ALA A 371 12.43 6.56 17.34
N ALA A 372 13.43 7.18 17.93
CA ALA A 372 14.85 6.85 17.68
C ALA A 372 15.20 5.39 17.99
N ALA A 373 14.58 4.80 19.01
CA ALA A 373 14.82 3.40 19.39
C ALA A 373 14.46 2.40 18.26
N VAL A 374 13.50 2.76 17.40
CA VAL A 374 13.09 1.95 16.25
C VAL A 374 13.82 2.42 14.99
N LEU A 375 14.01 3.73 14.85
CA LEU A 375 14.54 4.34 13.64
C LEU A 375 16.04 4.10 13.44
N LEU A 376 16.84 4.13 14.51
CA LEU A 376 18.31 3.99 14.38
C LEU A 376 18.76 2.59 13.93
N PRO A 377 18.24 1.49 14.48
CA PRO A 377 18.54 0.15 13.96
C PRO A 377 18.14 -0.03 12.50
N GLU A 378 17.01 0.54 12.12
CA GLU A 378 16.50 0.47 10.75
C GLU A 378 17.37 1.22 9.76
N ILE A 379 17.79 2.44 10.07
CA ILE A 379 18.69 3.22 9.20
C ILE A 379 19.99 2.45 8.94
N TYR A 380 20.51 1.74 9.94
CA TYR A 380 21.71 0.92 9.79
C TYR A 380 21.45 -0.27 8.83
N VAL A 381 20.33 -0.97 9.00
CA VAL A 381 20.01 -2.14 8.17
C VAL A 381 19.66 -1.75 6.74
N LEU A 382 18.95 -0.62 6.53
CA LEU A 382 18.61 -0.13 5.19
C LEU A 382 19.86 0.03 4.29
N GLN A 383 21.02 0.35 4.85
CA GLN A 383 22.27 0.46 4.09
C GLN A 383 22.73 -0.87 3.49
N THR A 384 22.30 -2.01 4.07
CA THR A 384 22.63 -3.36 3.59
C THR A 384 21.56 -3.96 2.68
N THR A 385 20.44 -3.26 2.48
CA THR A 385 19.34 -3.69 1.61
C THR A 385 19.52 -3.12 0.20
N ALA A 386 18.71 -3.62 -0.73
CA ALA A 386 18.65 -3.08 -2.08
C ALA A 386 18.19 -1.61 -2.16
N SER A 387 17.62 -1.07 -1.07
CA SER A 387 17.23 0.35 -0.96
C SER A 387 18.36 1.25 -0.45
N GLY A 388 19.53 0.71 -0.12
CA GLY A 388 20.71 1.47 0.35
C GLY A 388 21.34 2.34 -0.75
N ASP A 389 21.24 1.93 -2.01
CA ASP A 389 21.78 2.65 -3.14
C ASP A 389 20.81 3.71 -3.67
N VAL A 390 21.18 4.99 -3.53
CA VAL A 390 20.38 6.11 -4.04
C VAL A 390 20.75 6.39 -5.50
N ASN A 391 19.95 5.87 -6.43
CA ASN A 391 20.14 6.08 -7.87
C ASN A 391 19.13 7.12 -8.40
N PHE A 392 19.52 8.38 -8.47
CA PHE A 392 18.67 9.44 -8.97
C PHE A 392 18.27 9.20 -10.44
N PRO A 393 17.00 9.49 -10.83
CA PRO A 393 16.56 9.37 -12.22
C PRO A 393 17.41 10.21 -13.16
N LYS A 394 17.96 9.59 -14.20
CA LYS A 394 18.78 10.26 -15.20
C LYS A 394 17.96 10.99 -16.27
N THR A 395 16.72 10.58 -16.46
CA THR A 395 15.77 11.10 -17.44
C THR A 395 14.50 11.58 -16.77
N PHE A 396 13.86 12.58 -17.36
CA PHE A 396 12.52 13.01 -16.98
C PHE A 396 11.50 12.22 -17.80
N SER A 397 10.52 11.61 -17.14
CA SER A 397 9.45 10.88 -17.80
C SER A 397 8.12 11.08 -17.07
N GLU A 398 7.03 11.02 -17.82
CA GLU A 398 5.66 10.99 -17.31
C GLU A 398 5.08 9.59 -17.48
N TYR A 399 4.36 9.10 -16.49
CA TYR A 399 3.76 7.76 -16.55
C TYR A 399 2.44 7.75 -17.31
N PHE A 400 1.62 8.81 -17.18
CA PHE A 400 0.28 8.86 -17.76
C PHE A 400 -0.28 10.30 -17.83
N PRO A 401 -1.27 10.55 -18.72
CA PRO A 401 -1.87 11.87 -18.89
C PRO A 401 -2.73 12.26 -17.66
N ILE A 402 -2.77 13.56 -17.39
CA ILE A 402 -3.49 14.13 -16.25
C ILE A 402 -5.00 13.79 -16.27
N PHE A 403 -5.60 13.62 -17.43
CA PHE A 403 -7.04 13.35 -17.54
C PHE A 403 -7.40 11.96 -17.01
N ASP A 404 -6.63 10.94 -17.38
CA ASP A 404 -6.83 9.56 -16.90
C ASP A 404 -6.67 9.51 -15.38
N MET A 405 -5.69 10.23 -14.83
CA MET A 405 -5.48 10.36 -13.39
C MET A 405 -6.68 11.02 -12.68
N LEU A 406 -7.27 12.08 -13.27
CA LEU A 406 -8.47 12.71 -12.72
C LEU A 406 -9.68 11.78 -12.79
N ALA A 407 -9.79 10.93 -13.81
CA ALA A 407 -10.85 9.93 -13.91
C ALA A 407 -10.83 8.91 -12.77
N ARG A 408 -9.68 8.66 -12.12
CA ARG A 408 -9.55 7.80 -10.93
C ARG A 408 -10.29 8.30 -9.67
N HIS A 409 -10.95 9.46 -9.73
CA HIS A 409 -11.92 9.88 -8.70
C HIS A 409 -13.29 9.22 -8.86
N ILE A 410 -13.56 8.58 -9.99
CA ILE A 410 -14.77 7.80 -10.22
C ILE A 410 -14.68 6.51 -9.40
N GLY A 411 -15.76 6.14 -8.72
CA GLY A 411 -15.83 4.93 -7.90
C GLY A 411 -15.95 3.64 -8.72
N ASN A 412 -15.76 2.51 -8.06
CA ASN A 412 -15.89 1.16 -8.62
C ASN A 412 -14.90 0.84 -9.76
N VAL A 413 -13.81 1.56 -9.85
CA VAL A 413 -12.69 1.27 -10.73
C VAL A 413 -11.73 0.35 -10.00
N GLU A 414 -11.26 -0.70 -10.65
CA GLU A 414 -10.31 -1.65 -10.08
C GLU A 414 -9.09 -0.92 -9.50
N THR A 415 -8.65 -1.35 -8.29
CA THR A 415 -7.52 -0.71 -7.62
C THR A 415 -6.21 -1.15 -8.25
N GLU A 416 -5.35 -0.20 -8.53
CA GLU A 416 -3.99 -0.47 -8.99
C GLU A 416 -3.07 -0.74 -7.80
N ILE A 417 -2.43 -1.91 -7.80
CA ILE A 417 -1.43 -2.34 -6.82
C ILE A 417 -0.17 -2.92 -7.49
N GLY A 418 -0.18 -3.00 -8.82
CA GLY A 418 0.90 -3.53 -9.64
C GLY A 418 1.91 -2.47 -10.06
N LEU A 419 2.31 -2.54 -11.33
CA LEU A 419 3.40 -1.76 -11.91
C LEU A 419 2.96 -0.60 -12.80
N ASP A 420 1.66 -0.48 -13.08
CA ASP A 420 1.13 0.53 -14.02
C ASP A 420 1.08 1.94 -13.44
N HIS A 421 1.51 2.12 -12.20
CA HIS A 421 1.67 3.40 -11.49
C HIS A 421 0.39 4.24 -11.30
N TRP A 422 -0.81 3.75 -11.62
CA TRP A 422 -2.06 4.51 -11.46
C TRP A 422 -2.37 4.83 -10.00
N PRO A 423 -2.73 6.09 -9.66
CA PRO A 423 -3.12 6.44 -8.30
C PRO A 423 -4.55 5.98 -7.98
N ASN A 424 -4.80 5.57 -6.74
CA ASN A 424 -6.13 5.21 -6.24
C ASN A 424 -6.76 6.41 -5.52
N LEU A 425 -7.49 7.27 -6.25
CA LEU A 425 -7.92 8.60 -5.78
C LEU A 425 -9.40 8.70 -5.37
N TYR A 426 -10.20 7.66 -5.56
CA TYR A 426 -11.60 7.70 -5.18
C TYR A 426 -11.78 8.10 -3.70
N CYS A 427 -12.67 9.05 -3.45
CA CYS A 427 -13.08 9.49 -2.12
C CYS A 427 -14.54 10.00 -2.10
N GLY A 428 -15.40 9.31 -2.87
CA GLY A 428 -16.80 9.65 -3.11
C GLY A 428 -16.98 10.47 -4.39
N VAL A 429 -17.90 10.06 -5.29
CA VAL A 429 -18.16 10.79 -6.55
C VAL A 429 -18.67 12.21 -6.32
N ALA A 430 -19.25 12.47 -5.15
CA ALA A 430 -19.68 13.81 -4.73
C ALA A 430 -18.55 14.84 -4.77
N VAL A 431 -17.28 14.43 -4.65
CA VAL A 431 -16.13 15.36 -4.70
C VAL A 431 -16.05 16.10 -6.04
N LEU A 432 -16.46 15.48 -7.15
CA LEU A 432 -16.50 16.12 -8.48
C LEU A 432 -17.38 17.37 -8.47
N MET A 433 -18.52 17.29 -7.79
CA MET A 433 -19.45 18.42 -7.65
C MET A 433 -19.00 19.40 -6.56
N PHE A 434 -18.64 18.90 -5.36
CA PHE A 434 -18.26 19.77 -4.23
C PHE A 434 -16.96 20.51 -4.46
N PHE A 435 -16.00 19.95 -5.18
CA PHE A 435 -14.78 20.67 -5.53
C PHE A 435 -15.05 21.81 -6.53
N ALA A 436 -15.94 21.61 -7.51
CA ALA A 436 -16.41 22.68 -8.38
C ALA A 436 -17.12 23.80 -7.58
N LEU A 437 -17.93 23.42 -6.58
CA LEU A 437 -18.54 24.38 -5.67
C LEU A 437 -17.53 25.11 -4.79
N TYR A 438 -16.46 24.41 -4.34
CA TYR A 438 -15.35 25.03 -3.61
C TYR A 438 -14.70 26.16 -4.42
N LEU A 439 -14.44 25.91 -5.68
CA LEU A 439 -13.86 26.91 -6.59
C LEU A 439 -14.81 28.08 -6.85
N ALA A 440 -16.13 27.80 -7.02
CA ALA A 440 -17.14 28.80 -7.31
C ALA A 440 -17.61 29.60 -6.08
N CYS A 441 -17.40 29.09 -4.86
CA CYS A 441 -17.90 29.67 -3.62
C CYS A 441 -17.19 31.00 -3.31
N ARG A 442 -17.94 32.13 -3.32
CA ARG A 442 -17.37 33.47 -3.08
C ARG A 442 -17.01 33.74 -1.63
N GLN A 443 -17.55 32.97 -0.69
CA GLN A 443 -17.30 33.08 0.74
C GLN A 443 -15.91 32.54 1.13
N ILE A 444 -15.32 31.67 0.31
CA ILE A 444 -13.97 31.12 0.50
C ILE A 444 -12.96 32.07 -0.15
N ARG A 445 -11.94 32.46 0.62
CA ARG A 445 -10.90 33.40 0.17
C ARG A 445 -10.15 32.88 -1.05
N ALA A 446 -9.88 33.77 -2.00
CA ALA A 446 -9.11 33.42 -3.20
C ALA A 446 -7.72 32.87 -2.85
N LYS A 447 -7.04 33.44 -1.86
CA LYS A 447 -5.73 33.00 -1.38
C LYS A 447 -5.76 31.55 -0.88
N GLU A 448 -6.79 31.16 -0.12
CA GLU A 448 -7.01 29.77 0.34
C GLU A 448 -7.18 28.81 -0.85
N LYS A 449 -8.02 29.18 -1.83
CA LYS A 449 -8.22 28.38 -3.04
C LYS A 449 -6.94 28.20 -3.83
N VAL A 450 -6.17 29.29 -4.04
CA VAL A 450 -4.90 29.22 -4.78
C VAL A 450 -3.93 28.28 -4.08
N VAL A 451 -3.72 28.40 -2.77
CA VAL A 451 -2.82 27.53 -2.01
C VAL A 451 -3.27 26.08 -2.08
N THR A 452 -4.57 25.82 -1.88
CA THR A 452 -5.12 24.45 -1.96
C THR A 452 -4.96 23.87 -3.36
N CYS A 453 -5.31 24.62 -4.42
CA CYS A 453 -5.14 24.17 -5.80
C CYS A 453 -3.68 23.93 -6.15
N THR A 454 -2.75 24.77 -5.69
CA THR A 454 -1.31 24.58 -5.91
C THR A 454 -0.84 23.27 -5.28
N LEU A 455 -1.24 22.97 -4.04
CA LEU A 455 -0.90 21.70 -3.39
C LEU A 455 -1.50 20.51 -4.14
N LEU A 456 -2.77 20.57 -4.54
CA LEU A 456 -3.41 19.49 -5.29
C LEU A 456 -2.76 19.25 -6.65
N LEU A 457 -2.43 20.30 -7.40
CA LEU A 457 -1.71 20.21 -8.68
C LEU A 457 -0.30 19.64 -8.49
N PHE A 458 0.39 20.02 -7.41
CA PHE A 458 1.68 19.46 -7.06
C PHE A 458 1.59 17.94 -6.81
N PHE A 459 0.54 17.47 -6.10
CA PHE A 459 0.32 16.04 -5.91
C PHE A 459 0.01 15.32 -7.22
N LEU A 460 -0.85 15.89 -8.08
CA LEU A 460 -1.15 15.31 -9.38
C LEU A 460 0.14 15.18 -10.23
N ALA A 461 1.00 16.22 -10.23
CA ALA A 461 2.31 16.14 -10.86
C ALA A 461 3.20 15.06 -10.22
N SER A 462 3.16 14.92 -8.89
CA SER A 462 3.99 13.93 -8.16
C SER A 462 3.56 12.48 -8.39
N PHE A 463 2.34 12.24 -8.82
CA PHE A 463 1.89 10.90 -9.19
C PHE A 463 2.40 10.48 -10.57
N SER A 464 2.51 11.40 -11.51
CA SER A 464 2.89 11.12 -12.90
C SER A 464 4.38 11.32 -13.19
N ILE A 465 5.05 12.27 -12.53
CA ILE A 465 6.46 12.61 -12.81
C ILE A 465 7.39 11.68 -12.03
N ASN A 466 8.24 10.93 -12.72
CA ASN A 466 9.16 9.94 -12.14
C ASN A 466 10.09 10.52 -11.06
N VAL A 467 10.65 11.72 -11.24
CA VAL A 467 11.55 12.36 -10.25
C VAL A 467 10.81 12.67 -8.95
N LEU A 468 9.58 13.21 -9.04
CA LEU A 468 8.76 13.50 -7.85
C LEU A 468 8.30 12.21 -7.18
N ASN A 469 7.89 11.20 -7.96
CA ASN A 469 7.56 9.88 -7.45
C ASN A 469 8.71 9.26 -6.65
N PHE A 470 9.94 9.32 -7.18
CA PHE A 470 11.15 8.87 -6.52
C PHE A 470 11.40 9.57 -5.18
N ILE A 471 11.26 10.91 -5.12
CA ILE A 471 11.42 11.68 -3.88
C ILE A 471 10.38 11.26 -2.82
N TRP A 472 9.11 11.15 -3.21
CA TRP A 472 8.04 10.75 -2.28
C TRP A 472 8.23 9.35 -1.70
N HIS A 473 8.86 8.43 -2.45
CA HIS A 473 9.11 7.06 -2.02
C HIS A 473 10.47 6.89 -1.27
N GLY A 474 11.03 7.97 -0.74
CA GLY A 474 12.26 7.91 0.07
C GLY A 474 13.52 7.69 -0.77
N PHE A 475 13.57 8.31 -1.96
CA PHE A 475 14.68 8.27 -2.91
C PHE A 475 14.97 6.89 -3.49
N HIS A 476 13.90 6.10 -3.74
CA HIS A 476 13.96 4.87 -4.52
C HIS A 476 12.69 4.69 -5.36
N TYR A 477 12.72 3.80 -6.36
CA TYR A 477 11.53 3.44 -7.11
C TYR A 477 10.78 2.31 -6.40
N PRO A 478 9.46 2.43 -6.21
CA PRO A 478 8.66 1.33 -5.70
C PRO A 478 8.54 0.23 -6.78
N ASN A 479 8.75 -1.02 -6.39
CA ASN A 479 8.59 -2.18 -7.29
C ASN A 479 7.11 -2.47 -7.63
N SER A 480 6.18 -1.96 -6.81
CA SER A 480 4.73 -2.08 -6.94
C SER A 480 4.07 -1.13 -5.93
N LEU A 481 2.75 -1.15 -5.82
CA LEU A 481 1.98 -0.34 -4.87
C LEU A 481 2.23 1.17 -5.10
N PRO A 482 1.81 1.72 -6.26
CA PRO A 482 2.16 3.07 -6.68
C PRO A 482 1.45 4.15 -5.85
N CYS A 483 1.98 5.37 -5.92
CA CYS A 483 1.35 6.58 -5.37
C CYS A 483 0.94 6.46 -3.89
N ARG A 484 1.84 5.89 -3.06
CA ARG A 484 1.58 5.65 -1.62
C ARG A 484 1.28 6.93 -0.83
N GLN A 485 1.65 8.11 -1.35
CA GLN A 485 1.32 9.43 -0.81
C GLN A 485 -0.10 9.91 -1.13
N SER A 486 -0.92 9.15 -1.88
CA SER A 486 -2.24 9.61 -2.35
C SER A 486 -3.27 9.81 -1.23
N TYR A 487 -3.08 9.23 -0.04
CA TYR A 487 -3.92 9.52 1.13
C TYR A 487 -3.87 11.00 1.54
N ILE A 488 -2.74 11.67 1.32
CA ILE A 488 -2.56 13.11 1.59
C ILE A 488 -3.42 13.93 0.62
N TYR A 489 -3.39 13.57 -0.66
CA TYR A 489 -4.21 14.20 -1.69
C TYR A 489 -5.71 14.05 -1.38
N ILE A 490 -6.15 12.82 -1.06
CA ILE A 490 -7.54 12.53 -0.67
C ILE A 490 -7.96 13.38 0.53
N PHE A 491 -7.11 13.48 1.56
CA PHE A 491 -7.36 14.34 2.71
C PHE A 491 -7.58 15.80 2.32
N LEU A 492 -6.75 16.35 1.43
CA LEU A 492 -6.86 17.73 0.95
C LEU A 492 -8.14 17.95 0.15
N VAL A 493 -8.47 17.04 -0.77
CA VAL A 493 -9.71 17.11 -1.57
C VAL A 493 -10.94 17.10 -0.67
N LEU A 494 -11.02 16.13 0.26
CA LEU A 494 -12.15 16.04 1.19
C LEU A 494 -12.26 17.26 2.10
N SER A 495 -11.14 17.83 2.56
CA SER A 495 -11.13 19.06 3.36
C SER A 495 -11.64 20.25 2.57
N ALA A 496 -11.23 20.41 1.30
CA ALA A 496 -11.73 21.46 0.41
C ALA A 496 -13.23 21.29 0.13
N CYS A 497 -13.69 20.05 -0.14
CA CYS A 497 -15.11 19.76 -0.36
C CYS A 497 -15.95 20.04 0.89
N TYR A 498 -15.44 19.72 2.10
CA TYR A 498 -16.13 20.06 3.34
C TYR A 498 -16.25 21.58 3.52
N ARG A 499 -15.23 22.36 3.13
CA ARG A 499 -15.32 23.85 3.14
C ARG A 499 -16.44 24.35 2.22
N ALA A 500 -16.65 23.78 1.05
CA ALA A 500 -17.79 24.11 0.20
C ALA A 500 -19.14 23.71 0.86
N TYR A 501 -19.18 22.51 1.46
CA TYR A 501 -20.35 22.00 2.17
C TYR A 501 -20.80 22.95 3.29
N THR A 502 -19.87 23.53 4.08
CA THR A 502 -20.23 24.48 5.16
C THR A 502 -20.92 25.75 4.68
N HIS A 503 -20.81 26.09 3.41
CA HIS A 503 -21.46 27.24 2.77
C HIS A 503 -22.66 26.86 1.87
N LEU A 504 -23.05 25.57 1.88
CA LEU A 504 -24.06 25.02 0.94
C LEU A 504 -25.40 25.79 0.98
N GLU A 505 -25.85 26.26 2.14
CA GLU A 505 -27.06 27.07 2.27
C GLU A 505 -26.98 28.38 1.49
N GLN A 506 -25.80 29.02 1.45
CA GLN A 506 -25.56 30.32 0.84
C GLN A 506 -25.28 30.22 -0.68
N ILE A 507 -24.88 29.02 -1.17
CA ILE A 507 -24.57 28.81 -2.59
C ILE A 507 -25.88 28.83 -3.39
N PRO A 508 -26.01 29.69 -4.42
CA PRO A 508 -27.22 29.77 -5.23
C PRO A 508 -27.46 28.49 -6.04
N TRP A 509 -28.73 28.14 -6.24
CA TRP A 509 -29.13 26.92 -6.93
C TRP A 509 -28.49 26.77 -8.31
N LYS A 510 -28.37 27.90 -9.03
CA LYS A 510 -27.70 27.94 -10.35
C LYS A 510 -26.26 27.42 -10.32
N GLN A 511 -25.51 27.68 -9.24
CA GLN A 511 -24.14 27.16 -9.10
C GLN A 511 -24.14 25.65 -8.77
N ILE A 512 -25.09 25.19 -7.95
CA ILE A 512 -25.25 23.78 -7.62
C ILE A 512 -25.57 22.94 -8.86
N THR A 513 -26.57 23.39 -9.63
CA THR A 513 -26.95 22.71 -10.90
C THR A 513 -25.85 22.79 -11.95
N GLY A 514 -25.10 23.90 -12.00
CA GLY A 514 -23.93 24.04 -12.86
C GLY A 514 -22.78 23.09 -12.47
N ALA A 515 -22.50 22.95 -11.17
CA ALA A 515 -21.51 22.02 -10.67
C ALA A 515 -21.89 20.54 -10.93
N PHE A 516 -23.19 20.22 -10.75
CA PHE A 516 -23.71 18.89 -11.11
C PHE A 516 -23.56 18.61 -12.60
N ALA A 517 -24.00 19.54 -13.46
CA ALA A 517 -23.86 19.38 -14.90
C ALA A 517 -22.38 19.22 -15.32
N GLY A 518 -21.50 20.02 -14.75
CA GLY A 518 -20.06 19.89 -14.97
C GLY A 518 -19.48 18.54 -14.54
N ALA A 519 -19.92 18.01 -13.40
CA ALA A 519 -19.54 16.68 -12.93
C ALA A 519 -20.03 15.56 -13.87
N VAL A 520 -21.29 15.65 -14.34
CA VAL A 520 -21.85 14.69 -15.31
C VAL A 520 -21.08 14.77 -16.64
N VAL A 521 -20.82 15.97 -17.16
CA VAL A 521 -20.00 16.15 -18.38
C VAL A 521 -18.62 15.56 -18.19
N PHE A 522 -17.97 15.76 -17.03
CA PHE A 522 -16.68 15.15 -16.74
C PHE A 522 -16.74 13.61 -16.79
N VAL A 523 -17.76 13.01 -16.18
CA VAL A 523 -17.95 11.53 -16.19
C VAL A 523 -18.16 11.01 -17.62
N LEU A 524 -18.94 11.72 -18.44
CA LEU A 524 -19.16 11.36 -19.84
C LEU A 524 -17.89 11.53 -20.70
N LEU A 525 -17.10 12.58 -20.46
CA LEU A 525 -15.80 12.75 -21.07
C LEU A 525 -14.81 11.66 -20.64
N ALA A 526 -14.80 11.30 -19.34
CA ALA A 526 -13.99 10.21 -18.86
C ALA A 526 -14.30 8.90 -19.57
N GLN A 527 -15.59 8.58 -19.78
CA GLN A 527 -16.02 7.39 -20.53
C GLN A 527 -15.45 7.36 -21.96
N LYS A 528 -15.29 8.53 -22.59
CA LYS A 528 -14.82 8.61 -23.98
C LYS A 528 -13.30 8.70 -24.12
N LEU A 529 -12.63 9.35 -23.16
CA LEU A 529 -11.24 9.79 -23.29
C LEU A 529 -10.24 8.95 -22.50
N THR A 530 -10.68 8.18 -21.47
CA THR A 530 -9.79 7.32 -20.71
C THR A 530 -9.24 6.20 -21.60
N THR A 531 -7.94 5.99 -21.49
CA THR A 531 -7.20 4.95 -22.22
C THR A 531 -7.00 3.69 -21.37
N GLU A 532 -7.24 3.78 -20.05
CA GLU A 532 -7.03 2.71 -19.09
C GLU A 532 -8.12 1.63 -19.18
N SER A 533 -7.71 0.35 -19.20
CA SER A 533 -8.62 -0.79 -19.40
C SER A 533 -9.51 -1.12 -18.20
N HIS A 534 -9.21 -0.61 -17.00
CA HIS A 534 -9.94 -0.89 -15.76
C HIS A 534 -11.27 -0.13 -15.63
N PHE A 535 -11.58 0.78 -16.56
CA PHE A 535 -12.84 1.51 -16.57
C PHE A 535 -13.94 0.76 -17.33
N HIS A 536 -14.63 -0.16 -16.65
CA HIS A 536 -15.81 -0.82 -17.20
C HIS A 536 -16.96 0.16 -17.39
N PHE A 537 -17.76 -0.01 -18.46
CA PHE A 537 -18.82 0.92 -18.83
C PHE A 537 -19.84 1.20 -17.71
N ILE A 538 -20.15 0.20 -16.88
CA ILE A 538 -21.08 0.33 -15.75
C ILE A 538 -20.64 1.37 -14.73
N VAL A 539 -19.32 1.61 -14.57
CA VAL A 539 -18.75 2.53 -13.59
C VAL A 539 -19.27 3.95 -13.79
N PHE A 540 -19.39 4.39 -15.04
CA PHE A 540 -19.86 5.73 -15.39
C PHE A 540 -21.33 5.95 -15.07
N TYR A 541 -22.19 4.95 -15.31
CA TYR A 541 -23.61 5.03 -14.93
C TYR A 541 -23.82 5.06 -13.44
N VAL A 542 -23.07 4.24 -12.70
CA VAL A 542 -23.13 4.23 -11.23
C VAL A 542 -22.69 5.59 -10.68
N ALA A 543 -21.65 6.20 -11.25
CA ALA A 543 -21.20 7.55 -10.86
C ALA A 543 -22.29 8.61 -11.10
N ILE A 544 -22.93 8.61 -12.28
CA ILE A 544 -24.03 9.55 -12.59
C ILE A 544 -25.23 9.33 -11.67
N LEU A 545 -25.57 8.07 -11.36
CA LEU A 545 -26.65 7.75 -10.41
C LEU A 545 -26.37 8.36 -9.04
N PHE A 546 -25.17 8.15 -8.47
CA PHE A 546 -24.83 8.73 -7.17
C PHE A 546 -24.79 10.26 -7.21
N LEU A 547 -24.28 10.89 -8.28
CA LEU A 547 -24.36 12.35 -8.45
C LEU A 547 -25.80 12.85 -8.44
N ALA A 548 -26.73 12.16 -9.10
CA ALA A 548 -28.15 12.50 -9.10
C ALA A 548 -28.77 12.35 -7.70
N LEU A 549 -28.43 11.28 -6.96
CA LEU A 549 -28.88 11.08 -5.58
C LEU A 549 -28.39 12.21 -4.67
N TYR A 550 -27.12 12.63 -4.78
CA TYR A 550 -26.58 13.77 -4.03
C TYR A 550 -27.28 15.09 -4.38
N LEU A 551 -27.57 15.34 -5.64
CA LEU A 551 -28.35 16.50 -6.04
C LEU A 551 -29.73 16.50 -5.38
N GLY A 552 -30.41 15.35 -5.34
CA GLY A 552 -31.70 15.16 -4.65
C GLY A 552 -31.61 15.44 -3.14
N VAL A 553 -30.55 14.92 -2.50
CA VAL A 553 -30.29 15.18 -1.06
C VAL A 553 -30.04 16.66 -0.80
N ILE A 554 -29.24 17.34 -1.64
CA ILE A 554 -29.00 18.79 -1.54
C ILE A 554 -30.28 19.58 -1.74
N TYR A 555 -31.14 19.13 -2.67
CA TYR A 555 -32.46 19.75 -2.89
C TYR A 555 -33.30 19.70 -1.60
N LEU A 556 -33.39 18.53 -0.96
CA LEU A 556 -34.13 18.39 0.30
C LEU A 556 -33.52 19.23 1.42
N TYR A 557 -32.18 19.25 1.54
CA TYR A 557 -31.48 20.04 2.52
C TYR A 557 -31.81 21.54 2.39
N LYS A 558 -31.84 22.09 1.16
CA LYS A 558 -32.14 23.50 0.88
C LYS A 558 -33.62 23.85 0.95
N LYS A 559 -34.53 22.87 0.99
CA LYS A 559 -35.98 23.10 1.08
C LYS A 559 -36.43 23.70 2.43
N GLY A 560 -35.56 23.62 3.45
CA GLY A 560 -35.75 24.25 4.74
C GLY A 560 -35.53 23.30 5.93
N ILE A 561 -35.52 23.89 7.12
CA ILE A 561 -35.15 23.25 8.40
C ILE A 561 -35.95 21.95 8.66
N LYS A 562 -37.22 21.90 8.28
CA LYS A 562 -38.07 20.72 8.46
C LYS A 562 -37.52 19.46 7.77
N TYR A 563 -36.79 19.62 6.69
CA TYR A 563 -36.28 18.53 5.87
C TYR A 563 -34.79 18.22 6.14
N GLN A 564 -34.08 19.02 6.94
CA GLN A 564 -32.64 18.88 7.16
C GLN A 564 -32.27 17.55 7.81
N ASN A 565 -33.04 17.08 8.82
CA ASN A 565 -32.81 15.79 9.44
C ASN A 565 -33.03 14.62 8.47
N LEU A 566 -34.06 14.71 7.63
CA LEU A 566 -34.32 13.72 6.58
C LEU A 566 -33.19 13.73 5.54
N ALA A 567 -32.77 14.92 5.09
CA ALA A 567 -31.66 15.08 4.18
C ALA A 567 -30.35 14.51 4.73
N ALA A 568 -30.07 14.74 6.04
CA ALA A 568 -28.89 14.19 6.69
C ALA A 568 -28.93 12.65 6.79
N LEU A 569 -30.09 12.07 7.08
CA LEU A 569 -30.28 10.60 7.10
C LEU A 569 -30.10 10.02 5.70
N LEU A 570 -30.73 10.62 4.68
CA LEU A 570 -30.58 10.19 3.29
C LEU A 570 -29.13 10.36 2.80
N ALA A 571 -28.46 11.46 3.15
CA ALA A 571 -27.05 11.66 2.86
C ALA A 571 -26.21 10.53 3.45
N LEU A 572 -26.40 10.21 4.73
CA LEU A 572 -25.70 9.12 5.40
C LEU A 572 -25.93 7.78 4.69
N THR A 573 -27.16 7.51 4.31
CA THR A 573 -27.52 6.28 3.57
C THR A 573 -26.83 6.23 2.22
N VAL A 574 -26.89 7.31 1.41
CA VAL A 574 -26.27 7.37 0.08
C VAL A 574 -24.74 7.21 0.19
N VAL A 575 -24.09 7.94 1.11
CA VAL A 575 -22.66 7.84 1.38
C VAL A 575 -22.26 6.41 1.78
N SER A 576 -23.05 5.78 2.67
CA SER A 576 -22.76 4.43 3.14
C SER A 576 -22.92 3.39 2.03
N ILE A 577 -23.95 3.50 1.20
CA ILE A 577 -24.17 2.59 0.07
C ILE A 577 -23.09 2.77 -0.99
N GLU A 578 -22.77 4.02 -1.36
CA GLU A 578 -21.70 4.29 -2.33
C GLU A 578 -20.36 3.72 -1.87
N ALA A 579 -19.97 4.02 -0.63
CA ALA A 579 -18.72 3.51 -0.07
C ALA A 579 -18.70 1.97 0.03
N ALA A 580 -19.83 1.35 0.42
CA ALA A 580 -19.96 -0.10 0.49
C ALA A 580 -19.84 -0.75 -0.90
N VAL A 581 -20.50 -0.20 -1.92
CA VAL A 581 -20.42 -0.69 -3.31
C VAL A 581 -18.96 -0.61 -3.80
N ASN A 582 -18.31 0.54 -3.62
CA ASN A 582 -16.92 0.69 -4.02
C ASN A 582 -16.00 -0.34 -3.32
N MET A 583 -16.09 -0.49 -1.99
CA MET A 583 -15.25 -1.43 -1.25
C MET A 583 -15.53 -2.89 -1.62
N THR A 584 -16.77 -3.25 -1.87
CA THR A 584 -17.16 -4.62 -2.28
C THR A 584 -16.55 -4.99 -3.64
N VAL A 585 -16.53 -4.05 -4.58
CA VAL A 585 -16.03 -4.28 -5.94
C VAL A 585 -14.50 -4.26 -5.98
N THR A 586 -13.84 -3.39 -5.20
CA THR A 586 -12.45 -3.03 -5.45
C THR A 586 -11.46 -3.51 -4.38
N SER A 587 -11.91 -3.93 -3.18
CA SER A 587 -11.00 -4.06 -2.03
C SER A 587 -10.70 -5.49 -1.60
N VAL A 588 -11.70 -6.35 -1.46
CA VAL A 588 -11.57 -7.60 -0.71
C VAL A 588 -11.42 -8.80 -1.63
N THR A 589 -10.20 -9.36 -1.67
CA THR A 589 -9.90 -10.69 -2.22
C THR A 589 -9.68 -11.67 -1.07
N THR A 590 -9.90 -12.95 -1.29
CA THR A 590 -9.82 -13.99 -0.26
C THR A 590 -8.85 -15.10 -0.65
N THR A 591 -8.30 -15.76 0.37
CA THR A 591 -7.51 -16.98 0.24
C THR A 591 -8.04 -18.01 1.23
N SER A 592 -7.85 -19.30 0.94
CA SER A 592 -8.29 -20.37 1.84
C SER A 592 -7.50 -20.34 3.14
N ARG A 593 -8.20 -20.09 4.26
CA ARG A 593 -7.66 -20.15 5.62
C ARG A 593 -7.22 -21.58 5.98
N THR A 594 -8.07 -22.55 5.64
CA THR A 594 -7.82 -23.98 5.89
C THR A 594 -6.56 -24.45 5.16
N ALA A 595 -6.39 -24.09 3.87
CA ALA A 595 -5.19 -24.44 3.12
C ALA A 595 -3.92 -23.77 3.67
N TYR A 596 -4.03 -22.52 4.14
CA TYR A 596 -2.89 -21.82 4.75
C TYR A 596 -2.40 -22.47 6.04
N LYS A 597 -3.30 -23.11 6.80
CA LYS A 597 -3.01 -23.75 8.08
C LYS A 597 -2.90 -25.27 8.02
N ALA A 598 -3.05 -25.87 6.84
CA ALA A 598 -3.31 -27.31 6.69
C ALA A 598 -2.31 -28.21 7.42
N ASP A 599 -1.03 -27.98 7.30
CA ASP A 599 0.05 -28.84 7.79
C ASP A 599 0.77 -28.28 9.04
N ASN A 600 0.22 -27.20 9.64
CA ASN A 600 0.90 -26.54 10.77
C ASN A 600 1.14 -27.47 11.96
N HIS A 601 0.13 -28.26 12.36
CA HIS A 601 0.24 -29.12 13.55
C HIS A 601 1.18 -30.30 13.31
N ALA A 602 1.16 -30.90 12.14
CA ALA A 602 2.09 -31.95 11.76
C ALA A 602 3.54 -31.44 11.75
N VAL A 603 3.77 -30.27 11.15
CA VAL A 603 5.10 -29.64 11.16
C VAL A 603 5.55 -29.30 12.58
N GLU A 604 4.70 -28.73 13.41
CA GLU A 604 5.02 -28.41 14.83
C GLU A 604 5.46 -29.68 15.58
N ARG A 605 4.71 -30.80 15.48
CA ARG A 605 5.08 -32.05 16.14
C ARG A 605 6.39 -32.64 15.64
N LEU A 606 6.63 -32.57 14.32
CA LEU A 606 7.89 -33.05 13.72
C LEU A 606 9.07 -32.17 14.14
N VAL A 607 8.91 -30.86 14.19
CA VAL A 607 9.93 -29.91 14.69
C VAL A 607 10.26 -30.20 16.14
N ASP A 608 9.23 -30.35 16.99
CA ASP A 608 9.40 -30.64 18.42
C ASP A 608 10.12 -31.98 18.66
N SER A 609 9.95 -32.96 17.77
CA SER A 609 10.59 -34.28 17.89
C SER A 609 12.12 -34.23 17.74
N VAL A 610 12.68 -33.25 17.01
CA VAL A 610 14.12 -33.10 16.76
C VAL A 610 14.78 -31.98 17.55
N GLN A 611 14.02 -31.09 18.17
CA GLN A 611 14.52 -29.97 19.01
C GLN A 611 15.36 -30.38 20.25
N PRO A 612 15.24 -31.59 20.85
CA PRO A 612 16.08 -31.99 21.98
C PRO A 612 17.58 -32.07 21.66
N ASN A 613 17.94 -32.02 20.39
CA ASN A 613 19.35 -31.95 19.97
C ASN A 613 19.99 -30.65 20.46
N LYS A 614 21.09 -30.78 21.23
CA LYS A 614 21.81 -29.63 21.80
C LYS A 614 22.64 -28.82 20.78
N THR A 615 22.75 -29.32 19.55
CA THR A 615 23.48 -28.64 18.46
C THR A 615 22.54 -27.79 17.64
N PHE A 616 22.99 -26.59 17.24
CA PHE A 616 22.24 -25.73 16.35
C PHE A 616 22.18 -26.35 14.95
N PHE A 617 21.00 -26.33 14.36
CA PHE A 617 20.75 -26.70 12.96
C PHE A 617 19.64 -25.86 12.38
N ARG A 618 19.51 -25.82 11.04
CA ARG A 618 18.39 -25.25 10.33
C ARG A 618 17.55 -26.32 9.68
N MET A 619 16.31 -25.97 9.40
CA MET A 619 15.35 -26.78 8.68
C MET A 619 14.78 -25.99 7.51
N GLU A 620 14.36 -26.68 6.47
CA GLU A 620 13.62 -26.05 5.39
C GLU A 620 12.38 -26.84 5.01
N LYS A 621 11.27 -26.12 4.82
CA LYS A 621 10.07 -26.70 4.26
C LYS A 621 10.21 -26.70 2.73
N VAL A 622 10.61 -27.83 2.15
CA VAL A 622 10.90 -27.97 0.72
C VAL A 622 9.63 -27.75 -0.11
N THR A 623 8.50 -28.31 0.35
CA THR A 623 7.17 -27.98 -0.19
C THR A 623 6.58 -26.81 0.60
N ARG A 624 7.09 -25.63 0.37
CA ARG A 624 6.77 -24.44 1.13
C ARG A 624 5.46 -23.78 0.73
N LYS A 625 4.80 -23.08 1.65
CA LYS A 625 3.72 -22.11 1.41
C LYS A 625 4.28 -20.75 1.09
N THR A 626 5.27 -20.32 1.87
CA THR A 626 5.96 -19.05 1.72
C THR A 626 7.46 -19.23 1.96
N LYS A 627 8.27 -18.24 1.58
CA LYS A 627 9.69 -18.20 1.95
C LYS A 627 9.94 -17.89 3.44
N ASN A 628 8.88 -17.63 4.20
CA ASN A 628 8.92 -17.30 5.62
C ASN A 628 8.22 -18.38 6.47
N ASP A 629 8.17 -19.63 5.98
CA ASP A 629 7.54 -20.74 6.71
C ASP A 629 8.24 -21.03 8.04
N GLY A 630 9.56 -20.82 8.16
CA GLY A 630 10.29 -20.90 9.41
C GLY A 630 9.78 -19.90 10.47
N ALA A 631 9.45 -18.67 10.07
CA ALA A 631 8.84 -17.69 10.94
C ALA A 631 7.39 -18.05 11.33
N TRP A 632 6.64 -18.65 10.39
CA TRP A 632 5.26 -19.04 10.64
C TRP A 632 5.15 -20.22 11.60
N MET A 633 6.06 -21.21 11.50
CA MET A 633 6.05 -22.46 12.27
C MET A 633 7.18 -22.57 13.29
N HIS A 634 7.97 -21.52 13.51
CA HIS A 634 8.94 -21.31 14.59
C HIS A 634 10.14 -22.25 14.58
N PHE A 635 10.75 -22.49 13.42
CA PHE A 635 12.00 -23.24 13.31
C PHE A 635 13.09 -22.40 12.58
N PRO A 636 14.36 -22.57 12.94
CA PRO A 636 15.48 -21.89 12.24
C PRO A 636 15.51 -22.30 10.75
N SER A 637 15.52 -21.33 9.84
CA SER A 637 15.42 -21.55 8.41
C SER A 637 16.47 -20.78 7.60
N VAL A 638 16.49 -20.99 6.29
CA VAL A 638 17.35 -20.28 5.35
C VAL A 638 16.56 -19.31 4.48
N SER A 639 15.36 -19.70 4.09
CA SER A 639 14.55 -18.94 3.15
C SER A 639 13.99 -17.63 3.74
N LEU A 640 13.93 -16.59 2.90
CA LEU A 640 13.45 -15.24 3.29
C LEU A 640 12.73 -14.55 2.14
N PHE A 641 11.63 -13.86 2.47
CA PHE A 641 11.05 -12.79 1.67
C PHE A 641 10.73 -11.60 2.59
N SER A 642 11.50 -10.51 2.48
CA SER A 642 11.36 -9.33 3.33
C SER A 642 11.90 -8.08 2.65
N SER A 643 11.26 -6.92 2.87
CA SER A 643 11.79 -5.61 2.45
C SER A 643 13.10 -5.24 3.14
N THR A 644 13.45 -5.92 4.25
CA THR A 644 14.72 -5.75 4.98
C THR A 644 15.74 -6.83 4.63
N ALA A 645 15.56 -7.55 3.51
CA ALA A 645 16.50 -8.59 3.07
C ALA A 645 17.86 -7.97 2.72
N ASN A 646 18.92 -8.65 3.13
CA ASN A 646 20.29 -8.24 2.80
C ASN A 646 20.57 -8.48 1.30
N ALA A 647 21.06 -7.45 0.61
CA ALA A 647 21.29 -7.47 -0.83
C ALA A 647 22.44 -8.40 -1.21
N ASP A 648 23.49 -8.50 -0.38
CA ASP A 648 24.65 -9.32 -0.69
C ASP A 648 24.33 -10.82 -0.50
N LEU A 649 23.50 -11.16 0.51
CA LEU A 649 22.97 -12.53 0.62
C LEU A 649 22.13 -12.89 -0.59
N SER A 650 21.26 -11.98 -1.06
CA SER A 650 20.47 -12.22 -2.27
C SER A 650 21.38 -12.48 -3.50
N LYS A 651 22.50 -11.74 -3.63
CA LYS A 651 23.47 -11.95 -4.70
C LYS A 651 24.19 -13.30 -4.53
N LEU A 652 24.62 -13.66 -3.30
CA LEU A 652 25.27 -14.93 -3.01
C LEU A 652 24.37 -16.12 -3.40
N PHE A 653 23.10 -16.10 -2.97
CA PHE A 653 22.15 -17.18 -3.34
C PHE A 653 22.01 -17.34 -4.86
N LYS A 654 21.98 -16.22 -5.59
CA LYS A 654 21.96 -16.25 -7.07
C LYS A 654 23.23 -16.88 -7.63
N LYS A 655 24.40 -16.58 -7.09
CA LYS A 655 25.69 -17.16 -7.52
C LYS A 655 25.77 -18.66 -7.22
N LEU A 656 25.13 -19.10 -6.13
CA LEU A 656 25.01 -20.51 -5.78
C LEU A 656 23.93 -21.26 -6.61
N GLY A 657 23.28 -20.62 -7.58
CA GLY A 657 22.23 -21.25 -8.39
C GLY A 657 20.90 -21.40 -7.67
N CYS A 658 20.74 -20.77 -6.52
CA CYS A 658 19.52 -20.80 -5.73
C CYS A 658 18.53 -19.72 -6.16
N GLU A 659 17.25 -19.91 -5.85
CA GLU A 659 16.22 -18.90 -6.06
C GLU A 659 16.55 -17.61 -5.34
N SER A 660 16.58 -16.50 -6.08
CA SER A 660 16.91 -15.18 -5.53
C SER A 660 16.25 -14.04 -6.31
N SER A 661 15.87 -12.98 -5.60
CA SER A 661 15.40 -11.71 -6.15
C SER A 661 15.94 -10.56 -5.30
N THR A 662 15.52 -9.33 -5.60
CA THR A 662 15.98 -8.11 -4.89
C THR A 662 15.75 -8.17 -3.37
N ASN A 663 14.67 -8.80 -2.92
CA ASN A 663 14.21 -8.82 -1.53
C ASN A 663 13.81 -10.21 -1.04
N ALA A 664 14.25 -11.25 -1.74
CA ALA A 664 13.95 -12.64 -1.36
C ALA A 664 15.04 -13.60 -1.84
N TYR A 665 15.26 -14.66 -1.06
CA TYR A 665 16.11 -15.79 -1.43
C TYR A 665 15.60 -17.08 -0.77
N SER A 666 15.99 -18.23 -1.31
CA SER A 666 15.71 -19.53 -0.71
C SER A 666 16.72 -20.56 -1.21
N ILE A 667 16.80 -21.70 -0.53
CA ILE A 667 17.67 -22.83 -0.97
C ILE A 667 17.13 -23.59 -2.19
N THR A 668 15.93 -23.27 -2.68
CA THR A 668 15.37 -23.93 -3.87
C THR A 668 16.30 -23.77 -5.05
N GLY A 669 16.62 -24.87 -5.70
CA GLY A 669 17.63 -24.93 -6.77
C GLY A 669 19.06 -25.13 -6.28
N GLY A 670 19.29 -25.10 -4.97
CA GLY A 670 20.57 -25.42 -4.36
C GLY A 670 20.89 -26.93 -4.39
N THR A 671 22.15 -27.24 -4.15
CA THR A 671 22.67 -28.63 -4.07
C THR A 671 22.83 -29.04 -2.61
N PRO A 672 23.06 -30.33 -2.30
CA PRO A 672 23.38 -30.76 -0.94
C PRO A 672 24.59 -30.04 -0.33
N LEU A 673 25.53 -29.56 -1.16
CA LEU A 673 26.63 -28.71 -0.66
C LEU A 673 26.13 -27.38 -0.08
N VAL A 674 25.12 -26.76 -0.70
CA VAL A 674 24.47 -25.54 -0.19
C VAL A 674 23.74 -25.83 1.13
N ASP A 675 23.01 -26.94 1.20
CA ASP A 675 22.34 -27.37 2.43
C ASP A 675 23.36 -27.57 3.55
N SER A 676 24.48 -28.23 3.25
CA SER A 676 25.59 -28.46 4.18
C SER A 676 26.19 -27.12 4.67
N LEU A 677 26.52 -26.22 3.74
CA LEU A 677 27.13 -24.92 4.03
C LEU A 677 26.25 -24.06 4.97
N PHE A 678 24.96 -24.13 4.80
CA PHE A 678 23.99 -23.35 5.62
C PHE A 678 23.43 -24.14 6.81
N SER A 679 24.03 -25.29 7.16
CA SER A 679 23.63 -26.13 8.30
C SER A 679 22.17 -26.61 8.23
N VAL A 680 21.64 -26.86 7.01
CA VAL A 680 20.28 -27.37 6.81
C VAL A 680 20.31 -28.88 7.07
N LYS A 681 19.95 -29.24 8.28
CA LYS A 681 19.99 -30.65 8.72
C LYS A 681 18.73 -31.41 8.32
N TYR A 682 17.58 -30.76 8.38
CA TYR A 682 16.29 -31.38 8.11
C TYR A 682 15.51 -30.68 6.99
N GLY A 683 14.85 -31.49 6.16
CA GLY A 683 13.91 -31.08 5.15
C GLY A 683 12.50 -31.59 5.46
N LEU A 684 11.49 -30.73 5.31
CA LEU A 684 10.07 -31.07 5.45
C LEU A 684 9.43 -31.16 4.06
N TYR A 685 8.83 -32.30 3.74
CA TYR A 685 8.27 -32.62 2.44
C TYR A 685 6.77 -32.96 2.58
N SER A 686 5.94 -32.59 1.60
CA SER A 686 4.52 -32.96 1.55
C SER A 686 4.27 -34.32 0.86
N GLU A 687 5.32 -34.94 0.33
CA GLU A 687 5.30 -36.26 -0.29
C GLU A 687 6.57 -36.98 0.13
N GLN A 688 6.50 -38.31 0.27
CA GLN A 688 7.69 -39.06 0.58
C GLN A 688 8.74 -38.88 -0.54
N PRO A 689 9.92 -38.35 -0.22
CA PRO A 689 11.00 -38.22 -1.23
C PRO A 689 11.47 -39.58 -1.69
N ASP A 690 12.00 -39.67 -2.92
CA ASP A 690 12.65 -40.89 -3.42
C ASP A 690 13.83 -41.24 -2.51
N PRO A 691 14.10 -42.57 -2.27
CA PRO A 691 15.25 -43.00 -1.51
C PRO A 691 16.55 -42.45 -2.11
N SER A 692 17.41 -41.88 -1.25
CA SER A 692 18.70 -41.32 -1.63
C SER A 692 19.72 -41.57 -0.52
N GLU A 693 20.99 -41.79 -0.88
CA GLU A 693 22.06 -41.81 0.10
C GLU A 693 22.31 -40.50 0.79
N LEU A 694 21.78 -39.40 0.22
CA LEU A 694 21.92 -38.03 0.75
C LEU A 694 20.88 -37.69 1.83
N ARG A 695 19.80 -38.49 1.94
CA ARG A 695 18.70 -38.20 2.86
C ARG A 695 18.06 -39.44 3.42
N THR A 696 17.86 -39.46 4.74
CA THR A 696 17.08 -40.48 5.44
C THR A 696 15.75 -39.94 5.90
N VAL A 697 14.71 -40.76 5.77
CA VAL A 697 13.40 -40.41 6.36
C VAL A 697 13.45 -40.73 7.83
N GLU A 698 13.27 -39.71 8.67
CA GLU A 698 13.27 -39.81 10.13
C GLU A 698 11.87 -40.03 10.72
N ALA A 699 10.87 -39.34 10.19
CA ALA A 699 9.50 -39.40 10.69
C ALA A 699 8.49 -38.98 9.61
N GLU A 700 7.23 -39.39 9.83
CA GLU A 700 6.08 -38.93 9.04
C GLU A 700 4.92 -38.60 9.97
N ASP A 701 4.22 -37.49 9.71
CA ASP A 701 3.03 -37.09 10.43
C ASP A 701 2.02 -36.41 9.49
N GLU A 702 0.80 -36.97 9.42
CA GLU A 702 -0.31 -36.43 8.60
C GLU A 702 0.09 -36.09 7.15
N GLY A 703 0.97 -36.90 6.53
CA GLY A 703 1.45 -36.71 5.16
C GLY A 703 2.57 -35.68 5.02
N VAL A 704 3.16 -35.22 6.14
CA VAL A 704 4.39 -34.43 6.16
C VAL A 704 5.55 -35.34 6.52
N TRP A 705 6.55 -35.36 5.70
CA TRP A 705 7.76 -36.21 5.84
C TRP A 705 8.93 -35.37 6.33
N LEU A 706 9.51 -35.75 7.45
CA LEU A 706 10.77 -35.20 7.97
C LEU A 706 11.93 -36.07 7.49
N CYS A 707 12.90 -35.46 6.80
CA CYS A 707 14.08 -36.11 6.33
C CYS A 707 15.34 -35.45 6.88
N GLU A 708 16.31 -36.23 7.33
CA GLU A 708 17.64 -35.77 7.72
C GLU A 708 18.59 -35.80 6.54
N ASN A 709 19.33 -34.71 6.32
CA ASN A 709 20.43 -34.65 5.36
C ASN A 709 21.68 -35.31 5.96
N SER A 710 22.22 -36.33 5.27
CA SER A 710 23.34 -37.14 5.73
C SER A 710 24.65 -36.33 5.90
N TYR A 711 24.79 -35.22 5.19
CA TYR A 711 25.98 -34.37 5.13
C TYR A 711 25.64 -32.95 5.55
N THR A 712 25.77 -32.65 6.83
CA THR A 712 25.49 -31.30 7.35
C THR A 712 26.69 -30.79 8.14
N LEU A 713 27.19 -29.61 7.74
CA LEU A 713 28.20 -28.90 8.49
C LEU A 713 27.59 -28.22 9.72
N PRO A 714 28.32 -28.10 10.82
CA PRO A 714 27.90 -27.30 11.96
C PRO A 714 27.89 -25.80 11.58
N LEU A 715 27.26 -24.95 12.42
CA LEU A 715 27.18 -23.51 12.19
C LEU A 715 28.55 -22.84 12.04
N GLY A 716 29.56 -23.36 12.71
CA GLY A 716 30.94 -22.93 12.61
C GLY A 716 31.88 -24.12 12.36
N PHE A 717 32.76 -23.99 11.38
CA PHE A 717 33.76 -24.99 11.02
C PHE A 717 35.08 -24.30 10.64
N TRP A 718 36.16 -25.04 10.74
CA TRP A 718 37.50 -24.52 10.44
C TRP A 718 37.75 -24.58 8.92
N VAL A 719 38.35 -23.52 8.38
CA VAL A 719 38.85 -23.44 7.01
C VAL A 719 40.29 -22.99 6.97
N GLY A 720 40.99 -23.17 5.86
CA GLY A 720 42.33 -22.64 5.65
C GLY A 720 42.35 -21.10 5.76
N ALA A 721 43.52 -20.56 6.15
CA ALA A 721 43.65 -19.11 6.31
C ALA A 721 43.50 -18.32 4.99
N ASP A 722 43.71 -19.00 3.88
CA ASP A 722 43.62 -18.52 2.49
C ASP A 722 42.26 -18.83 1.82
N PHE A 723 41.29 -19.32 2.60
CA PHE A 723 39.97 -19.72 2.08
C PHE A 723 39.24 -18.58 1.34
N GLU A 724 39.30 -17.36 1.90
CA GLU A 724 38.65 -16.20 1.29
C GLU A 724 39.25 -15.83 -0.08
N GLU A 725 40.56 -16.02 -0.25
CA GLU A 725 41.26 -15.77 -1.50
C GLU A 725 41.04 -16.88 -2.54
N GLN A 726 40.76 -18.12 -2.09
CA GLN A 726 40.60 -19.29 -2.94
C GLN A 726 39.14 -19.45 -3.42
N TRP A 727 38.17 -19.06 -2.62
CA TRP A 727 36.74 -19.16 -3.03
C TRP A 727 36.26 -17.96 -3.81
N ASP A 728 36.41 -18.02 -5.13
CA ASP A 728 35.87 -16.98 -6.03
C ASP A 728 34.37 -17.25 -6.32
N VAL A 729 33.50 -16.43 -5.72
CA VAL A 729 32.05 -16.49 -5.93
C VAL A 729 31.58 -15.71 -7.18
N ASP A 730 32.49 -14.93 -7.82
CA ASP A 730 32.18 -14.08 -8.96
C ASP A 730 32.46 -14.76 -10.32
N THR A 731 33.17 -15.90 -10.29
CA THR A 731 33.45 -16.64 -11.51
C THR A 731 32.27 -17.50 -11.97
N GLY A 732 31.88 -17.30 -13.19
CA GLY A 732 31.24 -18.28 -14.02
C GLY A 732 29.84 -18.72 -13.62
N LYS A 733 29.61 -20.02 -13.76
CA LYS A 733 28.32 -20.68 -13.56
C LYS A 733 28.20 -21.17 -12.11
N PRO A 734 26.97 -21.39 -11.58
CA PRO A 734 26.80 -21.95 -10.24
C PRO A 734 27.62 -23.20 -9.94
N ALA A 735 27.75 -24.14 -10.90
CA ALA A 735 28.56 -25.34 -10.73
C ALA A 735 30.04 -25.05 -10.50
N ASP A 736 30.57 -23.98 -11.16
CA ASP A 736 31.96 -23.56 -10.97
C ASP A 736 32.16 -22.96 -9.57
N VAL A 737 31.20 -22.19 -9.09
CA VAL A 737 31.21 -21.61 -7.72
C VAL A 737 31.20 -22.71 -6.66
N HIS A 738 30.41 -23.78 -6.85
CA HIS A 738 30.40 -24.94 -5.96
C HIS A 738 31.72 -25.72 -6.00
N ASN A 739 32.26 -25.97 -7.17
CA ASN A 739 33.53 -26.69 -7.29
C ASN A 739 34.72 -25.87 -6.77
N ASN A 740 34.68 -24.55 -6.94
CA ASN A 740 35.68 -23.65 -6.32
C ASN A 740 35.60 -23.68 -4.78
N LEU A 741 34.38 -23.76 -4.23
CA LEU A 741 34.19 -23.92 -2.77
C LEU A 741 34.84 -25.20 -2.27
N THR A 742 34.58 -26.36 -2.94
CA THR A 742 35.18 -27.62 -2.53
C THR A 742 36.70 -27.63 -2.69
N SER A 743 37.23 -27.02 -3.74
CA SER A 743 38.64 -26.81 -3.95
C SER A 743 39.30 -25.96 -2.81
N ALA A 744 38.64 -24.88 -2.41
CA ALA A 744 39.08 -24.02 -1.29
C ALA A 744 39.00 -24.78 0.06
N LEU A 745 38.18 -25.79 0.18
CA LEU A 745 38.11 -26.72 1.31
C LEU A 745 39.08 -27.88 1.20
N ASN A 746 39.96 -27.90 0.18
CA ASN A 746 40.91 -28.98 -0.12
C ASN A 746 40.21 -30.33 -0.36
N THR A 747 39.08 -30.35 -1.03
CA THR A 747 38.32 -31.55 -1.39
C THR A 747 38.13 -31.64 -2.91
N GLU A 748 37.75 -32.82 -3.38
CA GLU A 748 37.48 -33.06 -4.80
C GLU A 748 36.21 -32.31 -5.29
N PRO A 749 36.14 -31.98 -6.58
CA PRO A 749 34.96 -31.39 -7.17
C PRO A 749 33.71 -32.26 -6.97
N VAL A 750 32.58 -31.63 -6.51
CA VAL A 750 31.35 -32.38 -6.23
C VAL A 750 30.36 -32.38 -7.40
N LEU A 751 30.49 -31.42 -8.36
CA LEU A 751 29.66 -31.34 -9.54
C LEU A 751 30.46 -31.70 -10.80
N VAL A 752 30.01 -32.72 -11.52
CA VAL A 752 30.62 -33.17 -12.78
C VAL A 752 29.66 -32.88 -13.92
N THR A 753 30.17 -32.33 -15.02
CA THR A 753 29.38 -32.10 -16.23
C THR A 753 28.97 -33.42 -16.88
N VAL A 754 27.71 -33.60 -17.23
CA VAL A 754 27.22 -34.68 -18.04
C VAL A 754 27.72 -34.50 -19.48
N LEU A 755 28.59 -35.38 -19.96
CA LEU A 755 29.25 -35.26 -21.28
C LEU A 755 28.37 -35.73 -22.42
N ASP A 756 27.62 -36.86 -22.25
CA ASP A 756 26.79 -37.43 -23.31
C ASP A 756 25.42 -36.76 -23.38
N THR A 757 25.40 -35.51 -23.79
CA THR A 757 24.17 -34.77 -24.02
C THR A 757 23.91 -34.49 -25.48
N VAL A 758 22.64 -34.69 -25.92
CA VAL A 758 22.19 -34.31 -27.27
C VAL A 758 21.37 -33.04 -27.14
N SER A 759 21.79 -31.97 -27.80
CA SER A 759 21.12 -30.66 -27.76
C SER A 759 20.72 -30.19 -29.16
N ASP A 760 19.47 -29.74 -29.31
CA ASP A 760 18.96 -29.08 -30.53
C ASP A 760 18.80 -27.57 -30.36
N GLY A 761 19.42 -27.02 -29.31
CA GLY A 761 19.35 -25.59 -28.97
C GLY A 761 18.13 -25.20 -28.11
N LYS A 762 17.07 -26.02 -28.10
CA LYS A 762 15.87 -25.81 -27.22
C LYS A 762 15.60 -26.97 -26.29
N LYS A 763 16.14 -28.15 -26.62
CA LYS A 763 15.97 -29.38 -25.85
C LYS A 763 17.33 -30.02 -25.60
N VAL A 764 17.59 -30.38 -24.36
CA VAL A 764 18.75 -31.18 -23.97
C VAL A 764 18.24 -32.53 -23.51
N THR A 765 18.83 -33.62 -24.06
CA THR A 765 18.51 -35.00 -23.72
C THR A 765 19.78 -35.72 -23.30
N PHE A 766 19.73 -36.45 -22.22
CA PHE A 766 20.84 -37.27 -21.74
C PHE A 766 20.31 -38.53 -21.06
N THR A 767 21.11 -39.55 -21.01
CA THR A 767 20.87 -40.77 -20.24
C THR A 767 21.88 -40.82 -19.10
N PRO A 768 21.47 -40.78 -17.83
CA PRO A 768 22.38 -40.85 -16.72
C PRO A 768 23.01 -42.27 -16.64
N GLU A 769 24.34 -42.33 -16.52
CA GLU A 769 25.08 -43.60 -16.38
C GLU A 769 25.04 -44.10 -14.95
N ILE A 770 24.99 -43.20 -13.98
CA ILE A 770 25.03 -43.47 -12.55
C ILE A 770 23.76 -42.92 -11.92
N GLY A 771 23.20 -43.65 -10.93
CA GLY A 771 22.12 -43.14 -10.10
C GLY A 771 22.61 -41.96 -9.27
N GLY A 772 21.79 -40.88 -9.18
CA GLY A 772 22.15 -39.69 -8.45
C GLY A 772 21.26 -38.51 -8.70
N GLU A 773 21.59 -37.35 -8.15
CA GLU A 773 20.88 -36.06 -8.39
C GLU A 773 21.58 -35.30 -9.51
N TYR A 774 20.79 -34.79 -10.44
CA TYR A 774 21.25 -34.01 -11.57
C TYR A 774 20.71 -32.60 -11.52
N TYR A 775 21.56 -31.64 -11.82
CA TYR A 775 21.24 -30.19 -11.74
C TYR A 775 21.37 -29.55 -13.12
N ALA A 776 20.40 -28.74 -13.50
CA ALA A 776 20.41 -27.98 -14.74
C ALA A 776 20.31 -26.47 -14.45
N TYR A 777 21.27 -25.71 -14.95
CA TYR A 777 21.28 -24.26 -14.82
C TYR A 777 21.04 -23.57 -16.16
N THR A 778 20.20 -22.57 -16.19
CA THR A 778 19.99 -21.75 -17.38
C THR A 778 20.84 -20.49 -17.33
N GLY A 779 21.73 -20.32 -18.30
CA GLY A 779 22.71 -19.22 -18.28
C GLY A 779 22.19 -17.85 -18.69
N GLY A 780 20.88 -17.64 -18.91
CA GLY A 780 20.39 -16.39 -19.45
C GLY A 780 18.99 -15.99 -19.02
N LYS A 781 18.76 -14.69 -18.90
CA LYS A 781 17.46 -14.06 -18.66
C LYS A 781 16.38 -14.35 -19.71
N SER A 782 16.74 -15.01 -20.83
CA SER A 782 15.83 -15.31 -21.94
C SER A 782 15.01 -16.60 -21.72
N VAL A 783 15.45 -17.50 -20.84
CA VAL A 783 14.76 -18.77 -20.56
C VAL A 783 13.82 -18.59 -19.40
N LYS A 784 12.53 -18.43 -19.67
CA LYS A 784 11.49 -18.20 -18.65
C LYS A 784 10.84 -19.47 -18.14
N LYS A 785 10.91 -20.56 -18.92
CA LYS A 785 10.29 -21.86 -18.61
C LYS A 785 11.19 -23.00 -19.03
N VAL A 786 11.33 -23.97 -18.15
CA VAL A 786 12.00 -25.24 -18.44
C VAL A 786 11.04 -26.39 -18.13
N LYS A 787 10.90 -27.34 -19.07
CA LYS A 787 10.14 -28.55 -18.87
C LYS A 787 11.11 -29.71 -18.75
N ALA A 788 11.22 -30.29 -17.58
CA ALA A 788 11.92 -31.56 -17.38
C ALA A 788 10.97 -32.72 -17.64
N THR A 789 11.42 -33.73 -18.42
CA THR A 789 10.64 -34.92 -18.73
C THR A 789 11.48 -36.16 -18.44
N THR A 790 10.95 -37.05 -17.62
CA THR A 790 11.53 -38.33 -17.28
C THR A 790 10.53 -39.46 -17.60
N TRP A 791 10.94 -40.71 -17.43
CA TRP A 791 10.04 -41.85 -17.54
C TRP A 791 8.89 -41.87 -16.52
N LYS A 792 9.06 -41.18 -15.37
CA LYS A 792 8.02 -41.00 -14.34
C LYS A 792 7.01 -39.91 -14.71
N GLY A 793 7.32 -39.03 -15.66
CA GLY A 793 6.45 -37.93 -16.03
C GLY A 793 7.18 -36.65 -16.43
N SER A 794 6.48 -35.54 -16.48
CA SER A 794 7.06 -34.24 -16.78
C SER A 794 6.66 -33.18 -15.77
N LYS A 795 7.59 -32.28 -15.43
CA LYS A 795 7.38 -31.13 -14.59
C LYS A 795 7.84 -29.87 -15.32
N THR A 796 7.06 -28.80 -15.20
CA THR A 796 7.42 -27.51 -15.77
C THR A 796 7.86 -26.58 -14.64
N PHE A 797 8.99 -25.92 -14.83
CA PHE A 797 9.53 -24.89 -13.97
C PHE A 797 9.35 -23.55 -14.66
N ASP A 798 8.62 -22.65 -14.02
CA ASP A 798 8.40 -21.29 -14.47
C ASP A 798 9.39 -20.35 -13.77
N ASN A 799 9.66 -19.19 -14.38
CA ASN A 799 10.55 -18.15 -13.82
C ASN A 799 12.04 -18.59 -13.67
N THR A 800 12.51 -19.48 -14.54
CA THR A 800 13.90 -19.93 -14.55
C THR A 800 14.90 -18.81 -14.88
N ASP A 801 14.44 -17.69 -15.43
CA ASP A 801 15.21 -16.45 -15.62
C ASP A 801 15.64 -15.76 -14.31
N ARG A 802 15.14 -16.24 -13.18
CA ARG A 802 15.47 -15.72 -11.83
C ARG A 802 16.52 -16.55 -11.08
N GLY A 803 17.11 -17.57 -11.71
CA GLY A 803 18.18 -18.35 -11.13
C GLY A 803 17.76 -19.73 -10.62
N TYR A 804 16.81 -20.37 -11.26
CA TYR A 804 16.55 -21.80 -11.02
C TYR A 804 17.38 -22.67 -11.95
#